data_06f3d625eac6f16a7334e7d763a72041
#
_entry.id   06f3d625eac6f16a7334e7d763a72041
#
_cell.length_a   1.000
_cell.length_b   1.000
_cell.length_c   1.000
_cell.angle_alpha   90.00
_cell.angle_beta   90.00
_cell.angle_gamma   90.00
#
_symmetry.space_group_name_H-M   'P 1'
#
loop_
_entity.id
_entity.type
_entity.pdbx_description
1 polymer ?
#
loop_
_entity_poly.entity_id
_entity_poly.type
_entity_poly.pdbx_seq_one_letter_code
_entity_poly.pdbx_strand_id
1 'polypeptide(L)'
;MSSSAGVCMACGTRLAPGLATCPRASSLTPLADGVRRWGTGACQPPLVGRSALLERLKWCAEEARRGLGRAVWLVGVEGIGKSRLKDALVEALAGSRFEVWEGSGVAFPGTPAGPFLDLLDATRGLRPAPGVGRMSSAEAERVCRFLDGREWRGIPASLASESVALFDALCHSLLPHRAPRVLILEDWQHADRLSRAIIEVLVTRLTHLPVLVLVLERTAGTALVPAPAEVLELGPLGAEEVSAWVESRVSPGPARDEVLRVGSGHPLMVLHALAHLQEGSRESLPRTGAEVLGARFEALSATRREALQVSAVLGPCFPRPVLGALVGGFSCLAALESGGWLKPVSGGRYMWGARMPGLGATWSDADRVELHRRAAEAYEALPSESRKRACAELARHWLAAKCPERALPHLMEVAGWNLAALAPAAALEVYRVALDVAARLSLEAARRWSRVLWERMGDAHRLAGERAEAESAWRIALSLDEPHPVAAAPERLQCLQKLASVVLSLERYDEVVTLAEEAGACDVSQDALLSRASLDALCALALCWMARFDEAYSRLATARARLLQLPNTEVPGRASVEAVLHRAMGTLLMGQGRPEQATMEYAAVLRWTERSGDTWEHSTALFNLGDAYARAGERERAVHYFQLALDLKARMGDRGGMAYTHHGLALLHSQADAPELAKEDAVRGLQLAGMLGDRKLKSLLRCALGRAHLRLGEREEAAHQLQLAAQDAAAANARPELLQAQAALRALEARR
;
A
#
# COMPACT_ATOMS: atom_id res chain seq x y z
N MET A 1 23.38 -41.10 -1.37
CA MET A 1 23.39 -39.71 -1.88
C MET A 1 22.57 -39.66 -3.18
N SER A 2 21.27 -39.39 -3.05
CA SER A 2 20.34 -39.31 -4.18
C SER A 2 20.35 -37.86 -4.72
N SER A 3 20.96 -37.66 -5.90
CA SER A 3 20.93 -36.41 -6.62
C SER A 3 19.52 -36.18 -7.16
N SER A 4 18.74 -35.30 -6.56
CA SER A 4 17.47 -34.84 -7.07
C SER A 4 17.72 -34.06 -8.37
N ALA A 5 17.14 -34.53 -9.47
CA ALA A 5 17.15 -33.81 -10.74
C ALA A 5 16.40 -32.48 -10.58
N GLY A 6 17.10 -31.34 -10.72
CA GLY A 6 16.53 -30.02 -10.71
C GLY A 6 15.64 -29.76 -11.94
N VAL A 7 14.65 -28.91 -11.81
CA VAL A 7 13.83 -28.42 -12.91
C VAL A 7 14.23 -26.98 -13.21
N CYS A 8 14.49 -26.66 -14.47
CA CYS A 8 14.78 -25.28 -14.87
C CYS A 8 13.54 -24.39 -14.62
N MET A 9 13.68 -23.43 -13.72
CA MET A 9 12.61 -22.49 -13.36
C MET A 9 12.19 -21.58 -14.53
N ALA A 10 13.05 -21.43 -15.53
CA ALA A 10 12.79 -20.58 -16.68
C ALA A 10 11.98 -21.26 -17.79
N CYS A 11 12.16 -22.57 -18.04
CA CYS A 11 11.51 -23.26 -19.15
C CYS A 11 10.84 -24.59 -18.78
N GLY A 12 10.86 -24.97 -17.49
CA GLY A 12 10.27 -26.23 -17.01
C GLY A 12 11.00 -27.51 -17.42
N THR A 13 12.17 -27.43 -18.06
CA THR A 13 12.93 -28.62 -18.49
C THR A 13 13.60 -29.27 -17.29
N ARG A 14 13.49 -30.60 -17.12
CA ARG A 14 14.28 -31.34 -16.14
C ARG A 14 15.77 -31.24 -16.49
N LEU A 15 16.55 -30.78 -15.56
CA LEU A 15 18.02 -30.71 -15.68
C LEU A 15 18.60 -32.08 -15.36
N ALA A 16 19.52 -32.54 -16.20
CA ALA A 16 20.30 -33.74 -15.89
C ALA A 16 21.14 -33.47 -14.63
N PRO A 17 21.39 -34.48 -13.79
CA PRO A 17 22.19 -34.34 -12.59
C PRO A 17 23.58 -33.76 -12.94
N GLY A 18 23.96 -32.66 -12.27
CA GLY A 18 25.24 -32.00 -12.48
C GLY A 18 25.24 -30.79 -13.45
N LEU A 19 24.16 -30.47 -14.12
CA LEU A 19 24.07 -29.27 -14.95
C LEU A 19 23.63 -28.06 -14.12
N ALA A 20 24.51 -27.09 -13.97
CA ALA A 20 24.22 -25.81 -13.28
C ALA A 20 23.37 -24.82 -14.12
N THR A 21 23.28 -25.03 -15.46
CA THR A 21 22.54 -24.16 -16.37
C THR A 21 21.75 -24.99 -17.37
N CYS A 22 20.54 -24.53 -17.70
CA CYS A 22 19.67 -25.18 -18.69
C CYS A 22 20.12 -24.85 -20.11
N PRO A 23 20.43 -25.86 -20.97
CA PRO A 23 20.81 -25.62 -22.38
C PRO A 23 19.74 -24.88 -23.20
N ARG A 24 18.46 -25.00 -22.85
CA ARG A 24 17.34 -24.26 -23.49
C ARG A 24 17.19 -22.83 -22.95
N ALA A 25 17.65 -22.54 -21.74
CA ALA A 25 17.69 -21.20 -21.20
C ALA A 25 18.91 -20.41 -21.71
N SER A 26 20.00 -21.12 -22.07
CA SER A 26 21.21 -20.52 -22.67
C SER A 26 21.09 -20.24 -24.17
N SER A 27 20.07 -20.80 -24.86
CA SER A 27 19.75 -20.43 -26.23
C SER A 27 18.89 -19.16 -26.34
N LEU A 28 18.55 -18.52 -25.22
CA LEU A 28 18.06 -17.16 -25.16
C LEU A 28 19.25 -16.22 -25.41
N THR A 29 19.54 -15.94 -26.68
CA THR A 29 20.49 -14.91 -27.06
C THR A 29 20.13 -13.62 -26.34
N PRO A 30 21.03 -13.01 -25.56
CA PRO A 30 20.87 -11.64 -25.14
C PRO A 30 20.85 -10.83 -26.44
N LEU A 31 19.73 -10.17 -26.75
CA LEU A 31 19.82 -9.04 -27.65
C LEU A 31 20.81 -8.09 -26.99
N ALA A 32 21.91 -7.80 -27.69
CA ALA A 32 22.87 -6.80 -27.27
C ALA A 32 22.05 -5.56 -26.91
N ASP A 33 22.15 -5.07 -25.67
CA ASP A 33 21.45 -3.92 -25.11
C ASP A 33 20.17 -4.19 -24.28
N GLY A 34 20.19 -5.19 -23.39
CA GLY A 34 19.39 -5.11 -22.14
C GLY A 34 17.90 -5.48 -22.21
N VAL A 35 17.32 -5.80 -23.35
CA VAL A 35 15.93 -6.23 -23.45
C VAL A 35 15.85 -7.75 -23.43
N ARG A 36 15.53 -8.35 -22.28
CA ARG A 36 15.23 -9.80 -22.19
C ARG A 36 13.79 -10.04 -22.60
N ARG A 37 13.56 -10.43 -23.85
CA ARG A 37 12.29 -11.01 -24.33
C ARG A 37 12.28 -12.52 -24.11
N TRP A 38 11.21 -13.03 -23.53
CA TRP A 38 10.87 -14.44 -23.62
C TRP A 38 10.42 -14.71 -25.05
N GLY A 39 11.22 -15.48 -25.77
CA GLY A 39 10.96 -15.81 -27.17
C GLY A 39 9.66 -16.58 -27.33
N THR A 40 8.69 -15.97 -27.95
CA THR A 40 7.58 -16.68 -28.58
C THR A 40 8.06 -17.05 -29.96
N GLY A 41 8.41 -18.31 -30.18
CA GLY A 41 8.69 -18.87 -31.51
C GLY A 41 7.44 -18.97 -32.40
N ALA A 42 6.33 -18.36 -32.00
CA ALA A 42 5.13 -18.21 -32.81
C ALA A 42 5.24 -16.93 -33.63
N CYS A 43 5.09 -17.01 -34.93
CA CYS A 43 5.00 -15.90 -35.85
C CYS A 43 3.92 -14.92 -35.34
N GLN A 44 4.33 -13.76 -34.82
CA GLN A 44 3.36 -12.76 -34.37
C GLN A 44 2.50 -12.32 -35.56
N PRO A 45 1.19 -12.10 -35.37
CA PRO A 45 0.34 -11.61 -36.46
C PRO A 45 0.85 -10.24 -36.94
N PRO A 46 0.75 -9.93 -38.22
CA PRO A 46 1.20 -8.63 -38.74
C PRO A 46 0.43 -7.51 -38.07
N LEU A 47 1.08 -6.34 -37.90
CA LEU A 47 0.38 -5.13 -37.54
C LEU A 47 -0.38 -4.60 -38.72
N VAL A 48 -1.71 -4.69 -38.70
CA VAL A 48 -2.60 -4.29 -39.78
C VAL A 48 -3.32 -3.00 -39.36
N GLY A 49 -3.40 -2.01 -40.26
CA GLY A 49 -4.24 -0.83 -40.12
C GLY A 49 -3.89 0.10 -38.97
N ARG A 50 -2.70 0.00 -38.39
CA ARG A 50 -2.32 0.77 -37.20
C ARG A 50 -1.03 1.60 -37.36
N SER A 51 -0.62 1.81 -38.60
CA SER A 51 0.63 2.53 -38.92
C SER A 51 0.63 3.95 -38.38
N ALA A 52 -0.46 4.69 -38.54
CA ALA A 52 -0.57 6.06 -38.04
C ALA A 52 -0.45 6.14 -36.48
N LEU A 53 -1.08 5.20 -35.76
CA LEU A 53 -0.96 5.12 -34.30
C LEU A 53 0.44 4.70 -33.87
N LEU A 54 1.09 3.80 -34.58
CA LEU A 54 2.47 3.42 -34.32
C LEU A 54 3.42 4.60 -34.50
N GLU A 55 3.28 5.36 -35.59
CA GLU A 55 4.09 6.56 -35.81
C GLU A 55 3.84 7.61 -34.73
N ARG A 56 2.60 7.78 -34.27
CA ARG A 56 2.29 8.66 -33.14
C ARG A 56 3.01 8.22 -31.86
N LEU A 57 2.99 6.93 -31.52
CA LEU A 57 3.70 6.39 -30.35
C LEU A 57 5.22 6.52 -30.48
N LYS A 58 5.77 6.31 -31.69
CA LYS A 58 7.21 6.56 -31.98
C LYS A 58 7.57 8.03 -31.76
N TRP A 59 6.73 8.94 -32.21
CA TRP A 59 6.91 10.38 -31.99
C TRP A 59 6.90 10.70 -30.48
N CYS A 60 5.98 10.15 -29.71
CA CYS A 60 5.96 10.32 -28.26
C CYS A 60 7.24 9.78 -27.58
N ALA A 61 7.77 8.64 -28.07
CA ALA A 61 9.02 8.10 -27.56
C ALA A 61 10.20 9.01 -27.88
N GLU A 62 10.25 9.59 -29.09
CA GLU A 62 11.30 10.50 -29.50
C GLU A 62 11.26 11.82 -28.71
N GLU A 63 10.08 12.35 -28.40
CA GLU A 63 9.93 13.51 -27.51
C GLU A 63 10.44 13.17 -26.10
N ALA A 64 10.08 12.00 -25.58
CA ALA A 64 10.61 11.55 -24.29
C ALA A 64 12.14 11.42 -24.32
N ARG A 65 12.74 10.94 -25.41
CA ARG A 65 14.20 10.87 -25.59
C ARG A 65 14.88 12.24 -25.51
N ARG A 66 14.18 13.29 -25.95
CA ARG A 66 14.63 14.70 -25.88
C ARG A 66 14.44 15.32 -24.50
N GLY A 67 13.92 14.57 -23.52
CA GLY A 67 13.65 15.03 -22.17
C GLY A 67 12.25 15.63 -21.98
N LEU A 68 11.37 15.52 -22.98
CA LEU A 68 9.97 15.93 -22.92
C LEU A 68 9.11 14.70 -22.67
N GLY A 69 9.02 14.27 -21.42
CA GLY A 69 8.25 13.08 -21.03
C GLY A 69 6.78 13.16 -21.44
N ARG A 70 6.25 12.01 -21.84
CA ARG A 70 4.88 11.86 -22.32
C ARG A 70 4.17 10.71 -21.62
N ALA A 71 2.85 10.87 -21.44
CA ALA A 71 1.97 9.79 -20.99
C ALA A 71 0.89 9.56 -22.05
N VAL A 72 0.68 8.31 -22.42
CA VAL A 72 -0.29 7.90 -23.44
C VAL A 72 -1.17 6.77 -22.87
N TRP A 73 -2.48 6.95 -22.94
CA TRP A 73 -3.48 5.92 -22.65
C TRP A 73 -3.97 5.30 -23.94
N LEU A 74 -3.71 4.01 -24.11
CA LEU A 74 -4.18 3.23 -25.24
C LEU A 74 -5.45 2.47 -24.84
N VAL A 75 -6.60 2.96 -25.28
CA VAL A 75 -7.91 2.50 -24.85
C VAL A 75 -8.60 1.72 -25.95
N GLY A 76 -9.30 0.64 -25.63
CA GLY A 76 -10.05 -0.15 -26.61
C GLY A 76 -10.54 -1.48 -26.04
N VAL A 77 -11.51 -2.10 -26.71
CA VAL A 77 -12.10 -3.37 -26.28
C VAL A 77 -11.08 -4.51 -26.26
N GLU A 78 -11.41 -5.60 -25.57
CA GLU A 78 -10.56 -6.79 -25.51
C GLU A 78 -10.33 -7.37 -26.92
N GLY A 79 -9.08 -7.76 -27.23
CA GLY A 79 -8.73 -8.37 -28.52
C GLY A 79 -8.62 -7.39 -29.70
N ILE A 80 -8.82 -6.08 -29.52
CA ILE A 80 -8.76 -5.06 -30.58
C ILE A 80 -7.32 -4.78 -31.08
N GLY A 81 -6.31 -5.32 -30.43
CA GLY A 81 -4.92 -5.21 -30.87
C GLY A 81 -4.05 -4.25 -30.07
N LYS A 82 -4.46 -3.81 -28.88
CA LYS A 82 -3.65 -2.94 -27.99
C LYS A 82 -2.25 -3.50 -27.72
N SER A 83 -2.17 -4.75 -27.23
CA SER A 83 -0.88 -5.40 -26.96
C SER A 83 -0.05 -5.60 -28.22
N ARG A 84 -0.68 -5.86 -29.40
CA ARG A 84 0.06 -5.97 -30.66
C ARG A 84 0.67 -4.64 -31.09
N LEU A 85 -0.04 -3.52 -30.92
CA LEU A 85 0.49 -2.19 -31.18
C LEU A 85 1.63 -1.85 -30.22
N LYS A 86 1.50 -2.21 -28.94
CA LYS A 86 2.57 -2.10 -27.93
C LYS A 86 3.81 -2.91 -28.37
N ASP A 87 3.62 -4.16 -28.76
CA ASP A 87 4.72 -5.01 -29.21
C ASP A 87 5.43 -4.42 -30.44
N ALA A 88 4.66 -3.89 -31.40
CA ALA A 88 5.22 -3.22 -32.57
C ALA A 88 6.04 -1.96 -32.21
N LEU A 89 5.60 -1.20 -31.19
CA LEU A 89 6.38 -0.08 -30.68
C LEU A 89 7.70 -0.56 -30.06
N VAL A 90 7.64 -1.61 -29.22
CA VAL A 90 8.85 -2.19 -28.58
C VAL A 90 9.81 -2.73 -29.65
N GLU A 91 9.29 -3.37 -30.71
CA GLU A 91 10.08 -3.83 -31.87
C GLU A 91 10.75 -2.64 -32.60
N ALA A 92 10.00 -1.57 -32.82
CA ALA A 92 10.53 -0.36 -33.48
C ALA A 92 11.58 0.37 -32.63
N LEU A 93 11.53 0.26 -31.30
CA LEU A 93 12.52 0.80 -30.39
C LEU A 93 13.70 -0.14 -30.16
N ALA A 94 13.66 -1.39 -30.66
CA ALA A 94 14.78 -2.32 -30.59
C ALA A 94 16.01 -1.73 -31.31
N GLY A 95 17.16 -1.72 -30.64
CA GLY A 95 18.38 -1.07 -31.15
C GLY A 95 18.51 0.42 -30.81
N SER A 96 17.46 1.05 -30.26
CA SER A 96 17.55 2.37 -29.63
C SER A 96 18.01 2.25 -28.16
N ARG A 97 18.49 3.36 -27.58
CA ARG A 97 18.98 3.36 -26.19
C ARG A 97 17.86 3.38 -25.11
N PHE A 98 16.63 2.96 -25.48
CA PHE A 98 15.53 2.93 -24.53
C PHE A 98 15.59 1.71 -23.61
N GLU A 99 15.36 1.92 -22.33
CA GLU A 99 15.00 0.85 -21.40
C GLU A 99 13.48 0.67 -21.43
N VAL A 100 13.01 -0.53 -21.74
CA VAL A 100 11.59 -0.87 -21.75
C VAL A 100 11.24 -1.70 -20.53
N TRP A 101 10.33 -1.19 -19.71
CA TRP A 101 9.83 -1.83 -18.49
C TRP A 101 8.34 -2.11 -18.65
N GLU A 102 7.93 -3.36 -18.44
CA GLU A 102 6.54 -3.80 -18.60
C GLU A 102 6.00 -4.33 -17.28
N GLY A 103 4.79 -3.88 -16.90
CA GLY A 103 4.04 -4.37 -15.74
C GLY A 103 2.56 -4.55 -16.07
N SER A 104 1.88 -5.45 -15.37
CA SER A 104 0.48 -5.78 -15.61
C SER A 104 -0.37 -5.66 -14.35
N GLY A 105 -1.55 -5.05 -14.49
CA GLY A 105 -2.54 -4.93 -13.43
C GLY A 105 -3.13 -6.26 -12.94
N VAL A 106 -2.97 -7.34 -13.73
CA VAL A 106 -3.41 -8.69 -13.34
C VAL A 106 -2.28 -9.58 -12.83
N ALA A 107 -1.02 -9.12 -12.87
CA ALA A 107 0.12 -9.95 -12.45
C ALA A 107 0.04 -10.33 -10.97
N PHE A 108 -0.43 -9.42 -10.13
CA PHE A 108 -0.56 -9.59 -8.68
C PHE A 108 -1.91 -9.06 -8.19
N PRO A 109 -3.04 -9.78 -8.44
CA PRO A 109 -4.37 -9.33 -8.05
C PRO A 109 -4.47 -9.12 -6.53
N GLY A 110 -4.99 -7.95 -6.12
CA GLY A 110 -5.16 -7.60 -4.71
C GLY A 110 -3.86 -7.22 -3.98
N THR A 111 -2.72 -7.18 -4.67
CA THR A 111 -1.46 -6.70 -4.12
C THR A 111 -1.33 -5.21 -4.39
N PRO A 112 -1.13 -4.36 -3.35
CA PRO A 112 -0.89 -2.94 -3.54
C PRO A 112 0.33 -2.67 -4.41
N ALA A 113 0.24 -1.70 -5.32
CA ALA A 113 1.26 -1.39 -6.32
C ALA A 113 1.65 -2.58 -7.23
N GLY A 114 0.74 -3.55 -7.40
CA GLY A 114 0.98 -4.78 -8.18
C GLY A 114 1.66 -4.56 -9.53
N PRO A 115 1.15 -3.66 -10.42
CA PRO A 115 1.78 -3.34 -11.70
C PRO A 115 3.21 -2.83 -11.58
N PHE A 116 3.52 -2.06 -10.54
CA PHE A 116 4.87 -1.53 -10.29
C PHE A 116 5.80 -2.56 -9.69
N LEU A 117 5.28 -3.49 -8.88
CA LEU A 117 6.05 -4.64 -8.41
C LEU A 117 6.47 -5.53 -9.58
N ASP A 118 5.60 -5.73 -10.55
CA ASP A 118 5.90 -6.48 -11.78
C ASP A 118 7.00 -5.80 -12.61
N LEU A 119 6.92 -4.46 -12.77
CA LEU A 119 7.98 -3.65 -13.38
C LEU A 119 9.33 -3.85 -12.68
N LEU A 120 9.35 -3.80 -11.37
CA LEU A 120 10.59 -3.89 -10.57
C LEU A 120 11.14 -5.31 -10.54
N ASP A 121 10.31 -6.34 -10.54
CA ASP A 121 10.76 -7.74 -10.65
C ASP A 121 11.46 -8.01 -11.99
N ALA A 122 10.96 -7.44 -13.06
CA ALA A 122 11.61 -7.55 -14.38
C ALA A 122 13.03 -6.94 -14.38
N THR A 123 13.30 -5.98 -13.48
CA THR A 123 14.59 -5.27 -13.38
C THR A 123 15.55 -5.87 -12.36
N ARG A 124 15.13 -6.80 -11.50
CA ARG A 124 15.99 -7.43 -10.44
C ARG A 124 17.25 -8.16 -10.98
N GLY A 125 17.29 -8.45 -12.28
CA GLY A 125 18.51 -8.94 -12.93
C GLY A 125 19.51 -7.85 -13.30
N LEU A 126 19.12 -6.59 -13.22
CA LEU A 126 19.94 -5.42 -13.51
C LEU A 126 20.30 -4.78 -12.16
N ARG A 127 21.51 -5.02 -11.64
CA ARG A 127 22.01 -4.29 -10.47
C ARG A 127 21.90 -2.80 -10.76
N PRO A 128 21.28 -1.97 -9.88
CA PRO A 128 21.35 -0.53 -10.03
C PRO A 128 22.83 -0.13 -10.04
N ALA A 129 23.23 0.65 -11.05
CA ALA A 129 24.58 1.15 -11.13
C ALA A 129 24.88 2.01 -9.90
N PRO A 130 26.06 1.87 -9.25
CA PRO A 130 26.44 2.72 -8.13
C PRO A 130 26.50 4.17 -8.62
N GLY A 131 25.66 5.05 -8.07
CA GLY A 131 25.64 6.46 -8.41
C GLY A 131 24.26 7.06 -8.70
N VAL A 132 23.18 6.34 -8.46
CA VAL A 132 21.80 6.87 -8.55
C VAL A 132 21.58 7.88 -7.44
N GLY A 133 21.46 9.15 -7.84
CA GLY A 133 21.50 10.27 -6.95
C GLY A 133 20.41 10.32 -5.89
N ARG A 134 20.84 10.43 -4.65
CA ARG A 134 20.17 10.99 -3.47
C ARG A 134 18.99 10.25 -2.85
N MET A 135 18.78 8.97 -3.08
CA MET A 135 18.20 8.13 -2.04
C MET A 135 19.31 7.78 -1.06
N SER A 136 19.11 8.01 0.22
CA SER A 136 20.03 7.49 1.23
C SER A 136 20.05 5.97 1.13
N SER A 137 21.17 5.34 1.49
CA SER A 137 21.28 3.87 1.51
C SER A 137 20.13 3.23 2.33
N ALA A 138 19.67 3.91 3.38
CA ALA A 138 18.56 3.48 4.22
C ALA A 138 17.18 3.57 3.53
N GLU A 139 16.97 4.52 2.62
CA GLU A 139 15.71 4.63 1.85
C GLU A 139 15.64 3.60 0.73
N ALA A 140 16.74 3.38 0.03
CA ALA A 140 16.85 2.33 -0.97
C ALA A 140 16.66 0.94 -0.33
N GLU A 141 17.21 0.73 0.85
CA GLU A 141 17.06 -0.50 1.60
C GLU A 141 15.64 -0.68 2.14
N ARG A 142 14.93 0.40 2.54
CA ARG A 142 13.49 0.37 2.91
C ARG A 142 12.61 0.01 1.72
N VAL A 143 12.83 0.59 0.56
CA VAL A 143 12.11 0.22 -0.67
C VAL A 143 12.38 -1.24 -1.05
N CYS A 144 13.61 -1.68 -1.00
CA CYS A 144 13.95 -3.09 -1.27
C CYS A 144 13.31 -4.02 -0.23
N ARG A 145 13.30 -3.68 1.06
CA ARG A 145 12.66 -4.47 2.13
C ARG A 145 11.14 -4.51 1.99
N PHE A 146 10.52 -3.39 1.60
CA PHE A 146 9.11 -3.35 1.25
C PHE A 146 8.80 -4.26 0.06
N LEU A 147 9.57 -4.18 -1.00
CA LEU A 147 9.42 -5.02 -2.20
C LEU A 147 9.69 -6.50 -1.92
N ASP A 148 10.59 -6.81 -0.98
CA ASP A 148 10.94 -8.18 -0.58
C ASP A 148 9.93 -8.79 0.41
N GLY A 149 8.94 -8.02 0.88
CA GLY A 149 7.93 -8.50 1.83
C GLY A 149 8.50 -8.90 3.20
N ARG A 150 9.71 -8.47 3.54
CA ARG A 150 10.41 -8.89 4.77
C ARG A 150 10.00 -8.12 6.02
N GLU A 151 9.42 -6.93 5.90
CA GLU A 151 9.11 -6.02 7.02
C GLU A 151 7.63 -5.89 7.41
N TRP A 152 6.82 -6.88 7.08
CA TRP A 152 5.39 -6.87 7.42
C TRP A 152 5.09 -7.18 8.90
N ARG A 153 6.10 -7.45 9.71
CA ARG A 153 5.95 -7.72 11.14
C ARG A 153 6.30 -6.46 11.94
N GLY A 154 5.29 -5.78 12.43
CA GLY A 154 5.46 -4.68 13.38
C GLY A 154 5.61 -3.30 12.72
N ILE A 155 4.58 -2.86 12.00
CA ILE A 155 4.50 -1.51 11.45
C ILE A 155 4.17 -0.53 12.59
N PRO A 156 5.04 0.45 12.90
CA PRO A 156 4.72 1.48 13.88
C PRO A 156 3.62 2.41 13.38
N ALA A 157 2.95 3.10 14.32
CA ALA A 157 1.87 4.05 14.05
C ALA A 157 2.26 5.31 13.25
N SER A 158 3.55 5.47 12.94
CA SER A 158 4.13 6.64 12.24
C SER A 158 4.03 6.59 10.71
N LEU A 159 3.36 5.60 10.15
CA LEU A 159 3.37 5.27 8.72
C LEU A 159 2.78 6.31 7.77
N ALA A 160 2.05 7.32 8.25
CA ALA A 160 1.57 8.38 7.35
C ALA A 160 2.71 9.16 6.67
N SER A 161 3.85 9.35 7.36
CA SER A 161 5.03 10.03 6.78
C SER A 161 5.97 9.09 6.04
N GLU A 162 6.07 7.82 6.47
CA GLU A 162 6.86 6.81 5.76
C GLU A 162 6.23 6.43 4.41
N SER A 163 4.89 6.56 4.27
CA SER A 163 4.21 6.33 2.99
C SER A 163 4.53 7.36 1.93
N VAL A 164 4.59 8.62 2.32
CA VAL A 164 4.99 9.67 1.39
C VAL A 164 6.44 9.45 0.96
N ALA A 165 7.32 9.09 1.90
CA ALA A 165 8.71 8.77 1.59
C ALA A 165 8.84 7.51 0.72
N LEU A 166 8.05 6.45 0.98
CA LEU A 166 8.01 5.25 0.16
C LEU A 166 7.47 5.52 -1.24
N PHE A 167 6.40 6.32 -1.32
CA PHE A 167 5.81 6.77 -2.57
C PHE A 167 6.79 7.59 -3.39
N ASP A 168 7.47 8.57 -2.78
CA ASP A 168 8.51 9.36 -3.41
C ASP A 168 9.70 8.49 -3.83
N ALA A 169 10.11 7.53 -3.03
CA ALA A 169 11.18 6.59 -3.35
C ALA A 169 10.81 5.68 -4.54
N LEU A 170 9.56 5.17 -4.60
CA LEU A 170 9.04 4.44 -5.76
C LEU A 170 9.01 5.32 -7.01
N CYS A 171 8.50 6.53 -6.93
CA CYS A 171 8.50 7.47 -8.03
C CYS A 171 9.94 7.78 -8.51
N HIS A 172 10.89 7.99 -7.58
CA HIS A 172 12.29 8.21 -7.93
C HIS A 172 12.95 6.99 -8.57
N SER A 173 12.62 5.76 -8.12
CA SER A 173 13.16 4.54 -8.72
C SER A 173 12.63 4.27 -10.12
N LEU A 174 11.41 4.73 -10.42
CA LEU A 174 10.77 4.62 -11.73
C LEU A 174 11.26 5.69 -12.73
N LEU A 175 11.88 6.77 -12.24
CA LEU A 175 12.39 7.86 -13.09
C LEU A 175 13.83 7.59 -13.52
N PRO A 176 14.17 7.76 -14.81
CA PRO A 176 15.51 7.48 -15.33
C PRO A 176 16.49 8.58 -14.91
N HIS A 177 17.71 8.19 -14.59
CA HIS A 177 18.77 9.13 -14.29
C HIS A 177 19.69 9.42 -15.49
N ARG A 178 19.76 8.55 -16.48
CA ARG A 178 20.66 8.71 -17.65
C ARG A 178 20.13 8.15 -18.96
N ALA A 179 19.30 7.11 -18.98
CA ALA A 179 18.78 6.51 -20.21
C ALA A 179 17.29 6.82 -20.38
N PRO A 180 16.80 7.08 -21.60
CA PRO A 180 15.38 7.23 -21.85
C PRO A 180 14.66 5.93 -21.56
N ARG A 181 13.45 6.01 -20.98
CA ARG A 181 12.69 4.84 -20.51
C ARG A 181 11.28 4.82 -21.07
N VAL A 182 10.80 3.64 -21.38
CA VAL A 182 9.39 3.37 -21.68
C VAL A 182 8.81 2.51 -20.58
N LEU A 183 7.84 3.04 -19.84
CA LEU A 183 7.07 2.31 -18.83
C LEU A 183 5.77 1.87 -19.46
N ILE A 184 5.53 0.57 -19.54
CA ILE A 184 4.34 -0.02 -20.12
C ILE A 184 3.53 -0.66 -19.01
N LEU A 185 2.26 -0.28 -18.90
CA LEU A 185 1.32 -0.79 -17.90
C LEU A 185 0.13 -1.41 -18.61
N GLU A 186 0.10 -2.74 -18.64
CA GLU A 186 -0.99 -3.51 -19.29
C GLU A 186 -2.13 -3.80 -18.30
N ASP A 187 -3.34 -4.00 -18.85
CA ASP A 187 -4.55 -4.37 -18.09
C ASP A 187 -4.86 -3.42 -16.92
N TRP A 188 -4.70 -2.13 -17.16
CA TRP A 188 -4.80 -1.06 -16.15
C TRP A 188 -6.17 -0.97 -15.46
N GLN A 189 -7.24 -1.48 -16.08
CA GLN A 189 -8.57 -1.59 -15.46
C GLN A 189 -8.55 -2.41 -14.16
N HIS A 190 -7.54 -3.25 -13.94
CA HIS A 190 -7.36 -4.08 -12.74
C HIS A 190 -6.35 -3.46 -11.75
N ALA A 191 -5.79 -2.28 -12.06
CA ALA A 191 -4.85 -1.61 -11.19
C ALA A 191 -5.50 -1.21 -9.85
N ASP A 192 -4.79 -1.44 -8.76
CA ASP A 192 -5.19 -1.07 -7.42
C ASP A 192 -5.14 0.45 -7.19
N ARG A 193 -5.71 0.90 -6.08
CA ARG A 193 -5.82 2.33 -5.75
C ARG A 193 -4.46 3.00 -5.60
N LEU A 194 -3.48 2.30 -5.01
CA LEU A 194 -2.13 2.85 -4.83
C LEU A 194 -1.43 3.00 -6.19
N SER A 195 -1.53 2.01 -7.08
CA SER A 195 -1.01 2.09 -8.44
C SER A 195 -1.58 3.29 -9.20
N ARG A 196 -2.88 3.56 -9.08
CA ARG A 196 -3.53 4.74 -9.69
C ARG A 196 -2.97 6.05 -9.14
N ALA A 197 -2.79 6.16 -7.83
CA ALA A 197 -2.19 7.34 -7.20
C ALA A 197 -0.72 7.54 -7.63
N ILE A 198 0.05 6.47 -7.75
CA ILE A 198 1.44 6.53 -8.23
C ILE A 198 1.50 7.11 -9.65
N ILE A 199 0.64 6.61 -10.56
CA ILE A 199 0.67 7.08 -11.95
C ILE A 199 0.21 8.54 -12.08
N GLU A 200 -0.76 8.99 -11.29
CA GLU A 200 -1.20 10.38 -11.25
C GLU A 200 -0.03 11.32 -10.91
N VAL A 201 0.72 11.02 -9.85
CA VAL A 201 1.89 11.81 -9.47
C VAL A 201 3.01 11.69 -10.50
N LEU A 202 3.25 10.49 -11.05
CA LEU A 202 4.27 10.27 -12.06
C LEU A 202 4.00 11.13 -13.30
N VAL A 203 2.77 11.15 -13.80
CA VAL A 203 2.35 11.92 -14.99
C VAL A 203 2.58 13.41 -14.82
N THR A 204 2.33 13.96 -13.63
CA THR A 204 2.58 15.40 -13.36
C THR A 204 4.06 15.77 -13.38
N ARG A 205 4.96 14.81 -13.13
CA ARG A 205 6.41 15.00 -13.07
C ARG A 205 7.14 14.73 -14.40
N LEU A 206 6.45 14.26 -15.43
CA LEU A 206 7.07 13.82 -16.69
C LEU A 206 7.67 14.94 -17.53
N THR A 207 7.22 16.19 -17.40
CA THR A 207 7.50 17.31 -18.32
C THR A 207 8.99 17.58 -18.58
N HIS A 208 9.88 17.12 -17.71
CA HIS A 208 11.34 17.32 -17.85
C HIS A 208 12.14 16.01 -17.73
N LEU A 209 11.50 14.88 -18.01
CA LEU A 209 12.10 13.56 -17.82
C LEU A 209 12.10 12.77 -19.14
N PRO A 210 13.16 12.02 -19.44
CA PRO A 210 13.21 11.17 -20.62
C PRO A 210 12.39 9.89 -20.46
N VAL A 211 11.08 10.01 -20.22
CA VAL A 211 10.17 8.88 -19.95
C VAL A 211 8.94 8.95 -20.84
N LEU A 212 8.62 7.83 -21.49
CA LEU A 212 7.30 7.56 -22.07
C LEU A 212 6.55 6.59 -21.15
N VAL A 213 5.39 7.01 -20.67
CA VAL A 213 4.45 6.13 -19.95
C VAL A 213 3.36 5.70 -20.94
N LEU A 214 3.21 4.40 -21.16
CA LEU A 214 2.19 3.80 -22.02
C LEU A 214 1.27 2.92 -21.18
N VAL A 215 0.01 3.33 -21.03
CA VAL A 215 -1.00 2.60 -20.26
C VAL A 215 -1.99 1.95 -21.22
N LEU A 216 -2.23 0.64 -21.07
CA LEU A 216 -3.21 -0.10 -21.87
C LEU A 216 -4.43 -0.42 -21.01
N GLU A 217 -5.60 0.06 -21.42
CA GLU A 217 -6.84 -0.07 -20.67
C GLU A 217 -8.01 -0.49 -21.57
N ARG A 218 -9.04 -1.13 -20.97
CA ARG A 218 -10.29 -1.44 -21.66
C ARG A 218 -11.26 -0.26 -21.60
N THR A 219 -12.10 -0.08 -22.62
CA THR A 219 -13.07 1.03 -22.73
C THR A 219 -14.22 1.01 -21.71
N ALA A 220 -14.34 0.03 -20.86
CA ALA A 220 -15.52 -0.18 -20.03
C ALA A 220 -15.43 0.47 -18.63
N GLY A 221 -14.77 1.57 -18.47
CA GLY A 221 -14.77 2.25 -17.18
C GLY A 221 -14.18 3.64 -17.32
N THR A 222 -14.93 4.63 -16.95
CA THR A 222 -14.55 6.03 -16.77
C THR A 222 -13.36 6.20 -15.83
N ALA A 223 -12.23 5.58 -16.12
CA ALA A 223 -10.99 5.87 -15.44
C ALA A 223 -10.61 7.31 -15.78
N LEU A 224 -10.52 8.14 -14.75
CA LEU A 224 -9.99 9.49 -14.87
C LEU A 224 -8.56 9.38 -15.38
N VAL A 225 -8.36 9.69 -16.65
CA VAL A 225 -7.03 9.79 -17.23
C VAL A 225 -6.38 11.04 -16.66
N PRO A 226 -5.23 10.95 -15.97
CA PRO A 226 -4.61 12.11 -15.37
C PRO A 226 -4.09 13.09 -16.45
N ALA A 227 -4.40 14.36 -16.31
CA ALA A 227 -3.82 15.39 -17.19
C ALA A 227 -2.33 15.58 -16.86
N PRO A 228 -1.43 15.76 -17.86
CA PRO A 228 -1.66 16.01 -19.29
C PRO A 228 -1.48 14.78 -20.21
N ALA A 229 -2.05 13.63 -19.87
CA ALA A 229 -1.93 12.43 -20.68
C ALA A 229 -2.76 12.49 -21.98
N GLU A 230 -2.22 11.89 -23.03
CA GLU A 230 -2.90 11.73 -24.34
C GLU A 230 -3.69 10.44 -24.37
N VAL A 231 -4.93 10.45 -24.87
CA VAL A 231 -5.76 9.25 -25.05
C VAL A 231 -5.80 8.87 -26.51
N LEU A 232 -5.39 7.63 -26.82
CA LEU A 232 -5.49 7.03 -28.14
C LEU A 232 -6.50 5.88 -28.12
N GLU A 233 -7.63 6.04 -28.78
CA GLU A 233 -8.66 5.02 -28.87
C GLU A 233 -8.43 4.08 -30.04
N LEU A 234 -8.49 2.77 -29.79
CA LEU A 234 -8.45 1.73 -30.81
C LEU A 234 -9.87 1.24 -31.12
N GLY A 235 -10.37 1.65 -32.28
CA GLY A 235 -11.59 1.11 -32.87
C GLY A 235 -11.34 -0.18 -33.67
N PRO A 236 -12.39 -0.78 -34.28
CA PRO A 236 -12.25 -1.88 -35.22
C PRO A 236 -11.32 -1.52 -36.42
N LEU A 237 -10.72 -2.52 -37.03
CA LEU A 237 -9.99 -2.35 -38.28
C LEU A 237 -10.97 -2.00 -39.46
N GLY A 238 -10.49 -1.19 -40.38
CA GLY A 238 -11.23 -0.89 -41.62
C GLY A 238 -11.45 -2.12 -42.46
N ALA A 239 -12.54 -2.13 -43.25
CA ALA A 239 -12.87 -3.27 -44.11
C ALA A 239 -11.77 -3.59 -45.12
N GLU A 240 -11.14 -2.57 -45.71
CA GLU A 240 -10.03 -2.73 -46.65
C GLU A 240 -8.80 -3.35 -46.00
N GLU A 241 -8.49 -2.91 -44.77
CA GLU A 241 -7.35 -3.41 -43.98
C GLU A 241 -7.53 -4.88 -43.62
N VAL A 242 -8.74 -5.28 -43.21
CA VAL A 242 -9.06 -6.67 -42.89
C VAL A 242 -9.06 -7.51 -44.19
N SER A 243 -9.60 -7.00 -45.27
CA SER A 243 -9.61 -7.69 -46.59
C SER A 243 -8.18 -7.98 -47.02
N ALA A 244 -7.31 -6.98 -47.07
CA ALA A 244 -5.91 -7.15 -47.44
C ALA A 244 -5.17 -8.17 -46.56
N TRP A 245 -5.46 -8.15 -45.26
CA TRP A 245 -4.88 -9.11 -44.30
C TRP A 245 -5.36 -10.54 -44.60
N VAL A 246 -6.66 -10.75 -44.77
CA VAL A 246 -7.26 -12.06 -45.03
C VAL A 246 -6.80 -12.59 -46.40
N GLU A 247 -6.75 -11.75 -47.44
CA GLU A 247 -6.26 -12.08 -48.77
C GLU A 247 -4.82 -12.61 -48.79
N SER A 248 -3.98 -12.09 -47.86
CA SER A 248 -2.62 -12.61 -47.69
C SER A 248 -2.55 -14.05 -47.19
N ARG A 249 -3.66 -14.61 -46.69
CA ARG A 249 -3.73 -15.92 -46.01
C ARG A 249 -4.73 -16.90 -46.65
N VAL A 250 -5.78 -16.40 -47.28
CA VAL A 250 -6.88 -17.19 -47.83
C VAL A 250 -7.15 -16.72 -49.26
N SER A 251 -7.18 -17.64 -50.23
CA SER A 251 -7.53 -17.34 -51.62
C SER A 251 -8.94 -16.77 -51.73
N PRO A 252 -9.21 -15.92 -52.76
CA PRO A 252 -10.54 -15.41 -53.01
C PRO A 252 -11.58 -16.52 -53.12
N GLY A 253 -12.71 -16.36 -52.42
CA GLY A 253 -13.78 -17.35 -52.40
C GLY A 253 -14.67 -17.26 -51.16
N PRO A 254 -15.69 -18.13 -51.05
CA PRO A 254 -16.67 -18.08 -49.95
C PRO A 254 -16.04 -18.11 -48.57
N ALA A 255 -14.97 -18.86 -48.35
CA ALA A 255 -14.27 -18.93 -47.07
C ALA A 255 -13.68 -17.60 -46.66
N ARG A 256 -13.15 -16.79 -47.59
CA ARG A 256 -12.67 -15.44 -47.33
C ARG A 256 -13.81 -14.52 -46.85
N ASP A 257 -14.93 -14.54 -47.55
CA ASP A 257 -16.08 -13.69 -47.26
C ASP A 257 -16.69 -14.03 -45.89
N GLU A 258 -16.67 -15.31 -45.51
CA GLU A 258 -17.06 -15.75 -44.17
C GLU A 258 -16.11 -15.25 -43.08
N VAL A 259 -14.78 -15.29 -43.29
CA VAL A 259 -13.81 -14.73 -42.34
C VAL A 259 -14.01 -13.23 -42.14
N LEU A 260 -14.24 -12.49 -43.22
CA LEU A 260 -14.52 -11.06 -43.20
C LEU A 260 -15.80 -10.75 -42.39
N ARG A 261 -16.85 -11.53 -42.64
CA ARG A 261 -18.13 -11.39 -41.94
C ARG A 261 -18.02 -11.67 -40.42
N VAL A 262 -17.38 -12.79 -40.06
CA VAL A 262 -17.23 -13.21 -38.67
C VAL A 262 -16.26 -12.28 -37.91
N GLY A 263 -15.19 -11.86 -38.57
CA GLY A 263 -14.18 -10.99 -38.00
C GLY A 263 -14.68 -9.59 -37.68
N SER A 264 -15.59 -9.04 -38.50
CA SER A 264 -16.24 -7.72 -38.32
C SER A 264 -15.29 -6.60 -37.88
N GLY A 265 -14.08 -6.57 -38.44
CA GLY A 265 -13.03 -5.61 -38.01
C GLY A 265 -12.33 -5.94 -36.74
N HIS A 266 -12.68 -7.01 -36.00
CA HIS A 266 -12.08 -7.37 -34.72
C HIS A 266 -10.88 -8.32 -34.92
N PRO A 267 -9.62 -7.89 -34.69
CA PRO A 267 -8.43 -8.65 -35.03
C PRO A 267 -8.37 -10.05 -34.44
N LEU A 268 -8.76 -10.21 -33.16
CA LEU A 268 -8.75 -11.51 -32.50
C LEU A 268 -9.74 -12.47 -33.13
N MET A 269 -10.92 -12.02 -33.56
CA MET A 269 -11.92 -12.86 -34.21
C MET A 269 -11.47 -13.27 -35.64
N VAL A 270 -10.83 -12.37 -36.36
CA VAL A 270 -10.19 -12.70 -37.65
C VAL A 270 -9.15 -13.80 -37.49
N LEU A 271 -8.27 -13.69 -36.45
CA LEU A 271 -7.27 -14.72 -36.17
C LEU A 271 -7.90 -16.09 -35.87
N HIS A 272 -8.94 -16.11 -35.03
CA HIS A 272 -9.63 -17.37 -34.70
C HIS A 272 -10.37 -17.96 -35.90
N ALA A 273 -10.98 -17.16 -36.75
CA ALA A 273 -11.61 -17.62 -37.98
C ALA A 273 -10.58 -18.21 -38.97
N LEU A 274 -9.43 -17.53 -39.14
CA LEU A 274 -8.33 -18.03 -39.97
C LEU A 274 -7.75 -19.34 -39.40
N ALA A 275 -7.57 -19.43 -38.08
CA ALA A 275 -7.07 -20.64 -37.46
C ALA A 275 -8.04 -21.82 -37.62
N HIS A 276 -9.35 -21.58 -37.51
CA HIS A 276 -10.38 -22.60 -37.70
C HIS A 276 -10.33 -23.21 -39.14
N LEU A 277 -10.16 -22.36 -40.16
CA LEU A 277 -9.97 -22.83 -41.52
C LEU A 277 -8.69 -23.67 -41.71
N GLN A 278 -7.61 -23.30 -41.04
CA GLN A 278 -6.33 -24.02 -41.12
C GLN A 278 -6.36 -25.37 -40.38
N GLU A 279 -7.17 -25.52 -39.34
CA GLU A 279 -7.36 -26.75 -38.57
C GLU A 279 -8.16 -27.83 -39.32
N GLY A 280 -8.56 -27.57 -40.57
CA GLY A 280 -9.08 -28.57 -41.49
C GLY A 280 -10.60 -28.70 -41.53
N SER A 281 -11.34 -27.82 -40.89
CA SER A 281 -12.80 -27.73 -41.06
C SER A 281 -13.14 -27.16 -42.42
N ARG A 282 -13.45 -28.03 -43.36
CA ARG A 282 -13.94 -27.68 -44.74
C ARG A 282 -15.41 -27.25 -44.74
N GLU A 283 -16.09 -27.31 -43.62
CA GLU A 283 -17.45 -26.84 -43.42
C GLU A 283 -17.50 -25.30 -43.28
N SER A 284 -18.65 -24.72 -43.58
CA SER A 284 -18.86 -23.28 -43.48
C SER A 284 -18.51 -22.79 -42.07
N LEU A 285 -17.88 -21.60 -41.97
CA LEU A 285 -17.57 -20.96 -40.65
C LEU A 285 -18.86 -20.71 -39.85
N PRO A 286 -18.86 -20.89 -38.56
CA PRO A 286 -19.97 -20.51 -37.68
C PRO A 286 -20.34 -19.04 -37.83
N ARG A 287 -21.59 -18.69 -37.50
CA ARG A 287 -22.14 -17.36 -37.79
C ARG A 287 -21.53 -16.25 -36.94
N THR A 288 -21.08 -16.56 -35.75
CA THR A 288 -20.54 -15.59 -34.76
C THR A 288 -19.14 -15.98 -34.31
N GLY A 289 -18.37 -15.00 -33.84
CA GLY A 289 -17.04 -15.23 -33.26
C GLY A 289 -17.08 -16.16 -32.03
N ALA A 290 -18.14 -16.11 -31.22
CA ALA A 290 -18.32 -17.00 -30.08
C ALA A 290 -18.53 -18.48 -30.54
N GLU A 291 -19.31 -18.71 -31.60
CA GLU A 291 -19.50 -20.04 -32.20
C GLU A 291 -18.20 -20.57 -32.82
N VAL A 292 -17.38 -19.70 -33.42
CA VAL A 292 -16.04 -20.09 -33.95
C VAL A 292 -15.13 -20.53 -32.79
N LEU A 293 -15.11 -19.81 -31.70
CA LEU A 293 -14.35 -20.21 -30.50
C LEU A 293 -14.87 -21.55 -29.96
N GLY A 294 -16.19 -21.74 -29.89
CA GLY A 294 -16.81 -22.99 -29.47
C GLY A 294 -16.40 -24.17 -30.36
N ALA A 295 -16.52 -24.04 -31.68
CA ALA A 295 -16.13 -25.07 -32.62
C ALA A 295 -14.64 -25.43 -32.55
N ARG A 296 -13.77 -24.42 -32.42
CA ARG A 296 -12.33 -24.64 -32.19
C ARG A 296 -12.03 -25.32 -30.85
N PHE A 297 -12.78 -25.01 -29.80
CA PHE A 297 -12.64 -25.66 -28.51
C PHE A 297 -13.02 -27.14 -28.59
N GLU A 298 -14.12 -27.47 -29.24
CA GLU A 298 -14.56 -28.86 -29.42
C GLU A 298 -13.58 -29.68 -30.29
N ALA A 299 -12.89 -29.04 -31.22
CA ALA A 299 -11.85 -29.67 -32.05
C ALA A 299 -10.54 -29.96 -31.27
N LEU A 300 -10.35 -29.41 -30.09
CA LEU A 300 -9.17 -29.71 -29.26
C LEU A 300 -9.19 -31.16 -28.74
N SER A 301 -8.00 -31.73 -28.55
CA SER A 301 -7.89 -33.03 -27.87
C SER A 301 -8.43 -32.92 -26.43
N ALA A 302 -8.90 -34.03 -25.86
CA ALA A 302 -9.45 -34.11 -24.51
C ALA A 302 -8.51 -33.45 -23.45
N THR A 303 -7.22 -33.76 -23.53
CA THR A 303 -6.20 -33.17 -22.60
C THR A 303 -6.09 -31.66 -22.72
N ARG A 304 -6.18 -31.11 -23.95
CA ARG A 304 -6.12 -29.65 -24.14
C ARG A 304 -7.40 -28.95 -23.71
N ARG A 305 -8.56 -29.59 -23.94
CA ARG A 305 -9.85 -29.08 -23.42
C ARG A 305 -9.86 -29.07 -21.91
N GLU A 306 -9.42 -30.16 -21.28
CA GLU A 306 -9.30 -30.24 -19.81
C GLU A 306 -8.35 -29.13 -19.26
N ALA A 307 -7.20 -28.93 -19.90
CA ALA A 307 -6.27 -27.89 -19.48
C ALA A 307 -6.89 -26.48 -19.53
N LEU A 308 -7.68 -26.17 -20.55
CA LEU A 308 -8.41 -24.90 -20.63
C LEU A 308 -9.53 -24.81 -19.58
N GLN A 309 -10.29 -25.88 -19.37
CA GLN A 309 -11.33 -25.93 -18.36
C GLN A 309 -10.72 -25.71 -16.96
N VAL A 310 -9.66 -26.43 -16.62
CA VAL A 310 -8.92 -26.27 -15.36
C VAL A 310 -8.39 -24.85 -15.20
N SER A 311 -7.84 -24.25 -16.27
CA SER A 311 -7.34 -22.88 -16.20
C SER A 311 -8.44 -21.84 -15.93
N ALA A 312 -9.70 -22.13 -16.28
CA ALA A 312 -10.84 -21.26 -15.98
C ALA A 312 -11.06 -21.08 -14.47
N VAL A 313 -10.74 -22.11 -13.68
CA VAL A 313 -10.83 -22.05 -12.22
C VAL A 313 -9.70 -21.22 -11.60
N LEU A 314 -8.53 -21.19 -12.25
CA LEU A 314 -7.37 -20.43 -11.77
C LEU A 314 -7.58 -18.90 -11.87
N GLY A 315 -8.45 -18.45 -12.78
CA GLY A 315 -8.73 -17.03 -12.97
C GLY A 315 -8.09 -16.46 -14.24
N PRO A 316 -8.07 -15.12 -14.40
CA PRO A 316 -7.64 -14.50 -15.66
C PRO A 316 -6.13 -14.58 -15.90
N CYS A 317 -5.33 -14.66 -14.84
CA CYS A 317 -3.87 -14.75 -14.90
C CYS A 317 -3.38 -15.70 -13.80
N PHE A 318 -2.54 -16.66 -14.14
CA PHE A 318 -2.09 -17.71 -13.22
C PHE A 318 -0.68 -18.18 -13.51
N PRO A 319 0.06 -18.68 -12.51
CA PRO A 319 1.41 -19.18 -12.69
C PRO A 319 1.43 -20.44 -13.56
N ARG A 320 2.35 -20.50 -14.51
CA ARG A 320 2.58 -21.70 -15.35
C ARG A 320 2.79 -22.98 -14.55
N PRO A 321 3.59 -23.00 -13.45
CA PRO A 321 3.77 -24.19 -12.64
C PRO A 321 2.48 -24.72 -12.03
N VAL A 322 1.55 -23.84 -11.62
CA VAL A 322 0.27 -24.23 -11.02
C VAL A 322 -0.60 -24.95 -12.04
N LEU A 323 -0.76 -24.40 -13.25
CA LEU A 323 -1.51 -25.09 -14.30
C LEU A 323 -0.85 -26.43 -14.65
N GLY A 324 0.49 -26.45 -14.80
CA GLY A 324 1.23 -27.68 -15.09
C GLY A 324 1.02 -28.79 -14.05
N ALA A 325 0.97 -28.43 -12.76
CA ALA A 325 0.68 -29.36 -11.68
C ALA A 325 -0.74 -29.93 -11.75
N LEU A 326 -1.71 -29.10 -12.13
CA LEU A 326 -3.12 -29.51 -12.21
C LEU A 326 -3.42 -30.45 -13.40
N VAL A 327 -2.73 -30.23 -14.53
CA VAL A 327 -2.95 -31.00 -15.77
C VAL A 327 -1.93 -32.13 -15.99
N GLY A 328 -1.08 -32.42 -15.01
CA GLY A 328 -0.12 -33.51 -15.08
C GLY A 328 1.07 -33.28 -15.99
N GLY A 329 1.38 -32.03 -16.36
CA GLY A 329 2.56 -31.68 -17.13
C GLY A 329 2.43 -30.49 -18.06
N PHE A 330 3.49 -30.18 -18.82
CA PHE A 330 3.58 -28.98 -19.66
C PHE A 330 3.40 -29.25 -21.17
N SER A 331 3.24 -30.51 -21.56
CA SER A 331 3.25 -30.91 -22.98
C SER A 331 2.13 -30.31 -23.82
N CYS A 332 0.96 -30.07 -23.21
CA CYS A 332 -0.19 -29.48 -23.91
C CYS A 332 -0.13 -27.93 -23.97
N LEU A 333 0.66 -27.29 -23.11
CA LEU A 333 0.63 -25.83 -22.94
C LEU A 333 1.21 -25.10 -24.14
N ALA A 334 2.29 -25.62 -24.76
CA ALA A 334 2.88 -25.04 -25.96
C ALA A 334 1.90 -25.02 -27.13
N ALA A 335 1.06 -26.05 -27.26
CA ALA A 335 0.02 -26.11 -28.30
C ALA A 335 -1.15 -25.14 -28.01
N LEU A 336 -1.47 -24.90 -26.74
CA LEU A 336 -2.46 -23.88 -26.33
C LEU A 336 -1.94 -22.46 -26.57
N GLU A 337 -0.64 -22.22 -26.37
CA GLU A 337 0.02 -20.97 -26.72
C GLU A 337 -0.03 -20.72 -28.24
N SER A 338 0.42 -21.68 -29.05
CA SER A 338 0.44 -21.54 -30.50
C SER A 338 -0.96 -21.43 -31.10
N GLY A 339 -1.96 -22.04 -30.47
CA GLY A 339 -3.38 -21.92 -30.83
C GLY A 339 -4.04 -20.59 -30.42
N GLY A 340 -3.33 -19.72 -29.69
CA GLY A 340 -3.85 -18.43 -29.24
C GLY A 340 -4.81 -18.52 -28.06
N TRP A 341 -4.88 -19.68 -27.37
CA TRP A 341 -5.73 -19.88 -26.22
C TRP A 341 -5.12 -19.32 -24.92
N LEU A 342 -3.82 -19.50 -24.76
CA LEU A 342 -3.06 -18.98 -23.63
C LEU A 342 -1.96 -18.05 -24.14
N LYS A 343 -1.80 -16.91 -23.49
CA LYS A 343 -0.74 -15.93 -23.77
C LYS A 343 0.25 -15.93 -22.60
N PRO A 344 1.54 -16.16 -22.83
CA PRO A 344 2.55 -15.98 -21.79
C PRO A 344 2.68 -14.50 -21.46
N VAL A 345 2.76 -14.20 -20.15
CA VAL A 345 3.01 -12.86 -19.60
C VAL A 345 4.25 -12.89 -18.69
N SER A 346 4.69 -11.72 -18.27
CA SER A 346 5.85 -11.59 -17.37
C SER A 346 5.75 -12.50 -16.13
N GLY A 347 6.88 -12.78 -15.50
CA GLY A 347 6.94 -13.58 -14.27
C GLY A 347 6.56 -15.07 -14.42
N GLY A 348 6.62 -15.65 -15.64
CA GLY A 348 6.32 -17.06 -15.88
C GLY A 348 4.85 -17.44 -15.66
N ARG A 349 3.96 -16.52 -15.97
CA ARG A 349 2.50 -16.65 -15.84
C ARG A 349 1.84 -16.80 -17.20
N TYR A 350 0.60 -17.28 -17.19
CA TYR A 350 -0.29 -17.30 -18.34
C TYR A 350 -1.49 -16.39 -18.12
N MET A 351 -1.95 -15.81 -19.21
CA MET A 351 -3.23 -15.13 -19.32
C MET A 351 -4.05 -15.76 -20.48
N TRP A 352 -5.37 -15.66 -20.39
CA TRP A 352 -6.25 -16.08 -21.45
C TRP A 352 -6.02 -15.24 -22.72
N GLY A 353 -5.73 -15.90 -23.84
CA GLY A 353 -5.66 -15.25 -25.14
C GLY A 353 -7.04 -14.96 -25.72
N ALA A 354 -7.97 -15.90 -25.51
CA ALA A 354 -9.39 -15.74 -25.85
C ALA A 354 -10.24 -16.27 -24.70
N ARG A 355 -11.12 -15.45 -24.17
CA ARG A 355 -12.01 -15.82 -23.07
C ARG A 355 -13.28 -16.47 -23.61
N MET A 356 -13.54 -17.71 -23.23
CA MET A 356 -14.80 -18.38 -23.52
C MET A 356 -15.77 -18.29 -22.35
N PRO A 357 -16.98 -17.72 -22.55
CA PRO A 357 -18.03 -17.81 -21.54
C PRO A 357 -18.42 -19.27 -21.30
N GLY A 358 -18.62 -19.67 -20.04
CA GLY A 358 -19.15 -21.00 -19.70
C GLY A 358 -18.12 -22.12 -19.61
N LEU A 359 -16.82 -21.88 -19.81
CA LEU A 359 -15.78 -22.87 -19.48
C LEU A 359 -15.89 -23.24 -17.97
N GLY A 360 -16.12 -24.52 -17.69
CA GLY A 360 -16.33 -24.99 -16.32
C GLY A 360 -17.80 -25.06 -15.87
N ALA A 361 -18.77 -24.66 -16.69
CA ALA A 361 -20.19 -24.84 -16.40
C ALA A 361 -20.63 -26.32 -16.35
N THR A 362 -19.84 -27.19 -16.95
CA THR A 362 -20.09 -28.65 -17.02
C THR A 362 -19.66 -29.41 -15.76
N TRP A 363 -18.99 -28.76 -14.81
CA TRP A 363 -18.44 -29.41 -13.62
C TRP A 363 -19.49 -29.43 -12.50
N SER A 364 -19.58 -30.59 -11.80
CA SER A 364 -20.38 -30.65 -10.60
C SER A 364 -19.81 -29.74 -9.50
N ASP A 365 -20.63 -29.39 -8.52
CA ASP A 365 -20.15 -28.61 -7.38
C ASP A 365 -19.03 -29.32 -6.60
N ALA A 366 -19.11 -30.66 -6.52
CA ALA A 366 -18.09 -31.47 -5.89
C ALA A 366 -16.75 -31.42 -6.64
N ASP A 367 -16.79 -31.54 -7.97
CA ASP A 367 -15.58 -31.45 -8.82
C ASP A 367 -14.94 -30.06 -8.73
N ARG A 368 -15.77 -29.01 -8.69
CA ARG A 368 -15.27 -27.63 -8.50
C ARG A 368 -14.57 -27.47 -7.16
N VAL A 369 -15.17 -27.94 -6.07
CA VAL A 369 -14.57 -27.88 -4.72
C VAL A 369 -13.23 -28.60 -4.71
N GLU A 370 -13.17 -29.81 -5.29
CA GLU A 370 -11.92 -30.59 -5.35
C GLU A 370 -10.86 -29.91 -6.22
N LEU A 371 -11.25 -29.33 -7.35
CA LEU A 371 -10.31 -28.62 -8.22
C LEU A 371 -9.75 -27.36 -7.56
N HIS A 372 -10.60 -26.62 -6.82
CA HIS A 372 -10.12 -25.48 -6.02
C HIS A 372 -9.16 -25.94 -4.92
N ARG A 373 -9.40 -27.07 -4.28
CA ARG A 373 -8.48 -27.63 -3.28
C ARG A 373 -7.12 -27.98 -3.91
N ARG A 374 -7.12 -28.68 -5.04
CA ARG A 374 -5.88 -29.01 -5.78
C ARG A 374 -5.15 -27.76 -6.27
N ALA A 375 -5.89 -26.73 -6.70
CA ALA A 375 -5.32 -25.46 -7.11
C ALA A 375 -4.62 -24.77 -5.93
N ALA A 376 -5.27 -24.71 -4.75
CA ALA A 376 -4.66 -24.13 -3.55
C ALA A 376 -3.38 -24.86 -3.15
N GLU A 377 -3.38 -26.20 -3.16
CA GLU A 377 -2.19 -27.02 -2.88
C GLU A 377 -1.06 -26.78 -3.88
N ALA A 378 -1.39 -26.60 -5.16
CA ALA A 378 -0.42 -26.27 -6.19
C ALA A 378 0.19 -24.86 -6.00
N TYR A 379 -0.60 -23.90 -5.53
CA TYR A 379 -0.10 -22.58 -5.15
C TYR A 379 0.77 -22.64 -3.88
N GLU A 380 0.44 -23.46 -2.89
CA GLU A 380 1.26 -23.67 -1.68
C GLU A 380 2.62 -24.30 -2.00
N ALA A 381 2.70 -25.13 -3.04
CA ALA A 381 3.93 -25.74 -3.51
C ALA A 381 4.88 -24.79 -4.23
N LEU A 382 4.44 -23.56 -4.53
CA LEU A 382 5.30 -22.54 -5.13
C LEU A 382 6.46 -22.14 -4.19
N PRO A 383 7.59 -21.65 -4.73
CA PRO A 383 8.66 -21.06 -3.92
C PRO A 383 8.12 -19.98 -2.99
N SER A 384 8.72 -19.82 -1.80
CA SER A 384 8.28 -18.97 -0.71
C SER A 384 7.87 -17.55 -1.18
N GLU A 385 8.68 -16.89 -1.99
CA GLU A 385 8.40 -15.55 -2.52
C GLU A 385 7.17 -15.52 -3.43
N SER A 386 7.06 -16.48 -4.36
CA SER A 386 5.91 -16.58 -5.27
C SER A 386 4.63 -16.93 -4.51
N ARG A 387 4.72 -17.80 -3.49
CA ARG A 387 3.61 -18.18 -2.64
C ARG A 387 3.07 -17.01 -1.82
N LYS A 388 3.96 -16.19 -1.23
CA LYS A 388 3.56 -14.98 -0.52
C LYS A 388 2.74 -14.05 -1.41
N ARG A 389 3.20 -13.82 -2.65
CA ARG A 389 2.48 -12.98 -3.62
C ARG A 389 1.15 -13.54 -4.09
N ALA A 390 0.92 -14.84 -3.90
CA ALA A 390 -0.31 -15.52 -4.29
C ALA A 390 -1.33 -15.66 -3.14
N CYS A 391 -1.19 -14.90 -2.04
CA CYS A 391 -2.07 -15.03 -0.87
C CYS A 391 -3.54 -14.74 -1.19
N ALA A 392 -3.82 -13.80 -2.09
CA ALA A 392 -5.19 -13.52 -2.51
C ALA A 392 -5.81 -14.71 -3.27
N GLU A 393 -5.06 -15.31 -4.18
CA GLU A 393 -5.47 -16.51 -4.90
C GLU A 393 -5.62 -17.72 -3.97
N LEU A 394 -4.68 -17.90 -3.04
CA LEU A 394 -4.75 -18.94 -2.02
C LEU A 394 -6.00 -18.81 -1.15
N ALA A 395 -6.28 -17.60 -0.65
CA ALA A 395 -7.50 -17.33 0.10
C ALA A 395 -8.75 -17.69 -0.71
N ARG A 396 -8.83 -17.24 -1.96
CA ARG A 396 -9.95 -17.51 -2.87
C ARG A 396 -10.13 -19.00 -3.12
N HIS A 397 -9.05 -19.72 -3.39
CA HIS A 397 -9.12 -21.16 -3.66
C HIS A 397 -9.49 -21.96 -2.43
N TRP A 398 -8.95 -21.64 -1.25
CA TRP A 398 -9.33 -22.33 0.00
C TRP A 398 -10.78 -22.06 0.41
N LEU A 399 -11.29 -20.83 0.18
CA LEU A 399 -12.71 -20.52 0.43
C LEU A 399 -13.62 -21.32 -0.51
N ALA A 400 -13.28 -21.35 -1.79
CA ALA A 400 -14.05 -22.12 -2.79
C ALA A 400 -13.95 -23.64 -2.57
N ALA A 401 -12.83 -24.09 -2.00
CA ALA A 401 -12.64 -25.49 -1.55
C ALA A 401 -13.37 -25.81 -0.24
N LYS A 402 -14.14 -24.87 0.33
CA LYS A 402 -14.85 -25.01 1.61
C LYS A 402 -13.91 -25.33 2.79
N CYS A 403 -12.70 -24.81 2.76
CA CYS A 403 -11.67 -24.94 3.81
C CYS A 403 -11.38 -23.58 4.46
N PRO A 404 -12.33 -23.01 5.23
CA PRO A 404 -12.23 -21.67 5.77
C PRO A 404 -11.02 -21.47 6.71
N GLU A 405 -10.66 -22.47 7.50
CA GLU A 405 -9.50 -22.41 8.41
C GLU A 405 -8.17 -22.19 7.67
N ARG A 406 -8.02 -22.78 6.48
CA ARG A 406 -6.83 -22.60 5.64
C ARG A 406 -6.83 -21.27 4.89
N ALA A 407 -8.00 -20.66 4.67
CA ALA A 407 -8.12 -19.38 4.00
C ALA A 407 -7.76 -18.18 4.90
N LEU A 408 -8.06 -18.25 6.20
CA LEU A 408 -7.91 -17.14 7.15
C LEU A 408 -6.47 -16.59 7.25
N PRO A 409 -5.39 -17.41 7.35
CA PRO A 409 -4.03 -16.89 7.36
C PRO A 409 -3.69 -16.05 6.12
N HIS A 410 -4.18 -16.48 4.95
CA HIS A 410 -3.94 -15.76 3.69
C HIS A 410 -4.73 -14.47 3.60
N LEU A 411 -5.98 -14.43 4.10
CA LEU A 411 -6.75 -13.18 4.22
C LEU A 411 -6.04 -12.19 5.16
N MET A 412 -5.49 -12.68 6.27
CA MET A 412 -4.70 -11.85 7.18
C MET A 412 -3.46 -11.24 6.49
N GLU A 413 -2.76 -12.03 5.67
CA GLU A 413 -1.63 -11.51 4.90
C GLU A 413 -2.06 -10.46 3.87
N VAL A 414 -3.14 -10.69 3.13
CA VAL A 414 -3.69 -9.70 2.18
C VAL A 414 -4.07 -8.40 2.89
N ALA A 415 -4.74 -8.49 4.05
CA ALA A 415 -5.06 -7.31 4.85
C ALA A 415 -3.78 -6.60 5.36
N GLY A 416 -2.78 -7.36 5.79
CA GLY A 416 -1.47 -6.83 6.18
C GLY A 416 -0.79 -6.05 5.04
N TRP A 417 -0.84 -6.55 3.82
CA TRP A 417 -0.33 -5.84 2.64
C TRP A 417 -1.06 -4.53 2.36
N ASN A 418 -2.39 -4.54 2.49
CA ASN A 418 -3.18 -3.32 2.35
C ASN A 418 -2.81 -2.27 3.40
N LEU A 419 -2.57 -2.68 4.65
CA LEU A 419 -2.11 -1.77 5.69
C LEU A 419 -0.73 -1.19 5.38
N ALA A 420 0.20 -2.03 4.94
CA ALA A 420 1.54 -1.58 4.58
C ALA A 420 1.54 -0.67 3.34
N ALA A 421 0.58 -0.85 2.43
CA ALA A 421 0.33 0.06 1.32
C ALA A 421 -0.50 1.30 1.72
N LEU A 422 -0.75 1.52 3.01
CA LEU A 422 -1.52 2.63 3.57
C LEU A 422 -2.96 2.71 3.02
N ALA A 423 -3.53 1.58 2.76
CA ALA A 423 -4.93 1.42 2.37
C ALA A 423 -5.75 0.78 3.52
N PRO A 424 -5.90 1.45 4.68
CA PRO A 424 -6.58 0.87 5.84
C PRO A 424 -8.04 0.52 5.53
N ALA A 425 -8.73 1.28 4.69
CA ALA A 425 -10.09 0.97 4.27
C ALA A 425 -10.16 -0.38 3.53
N ALA A 426 -9.24 -0.65 2.61
CA ALA A 426 -9.17 -1.93 1.90
C ALA A 426 -8.80 -3.08 2.85
N ALA A 427 -7.91 -2.85 3.82
CA ALA A 427 -7.59 -3.83 4.85
C ALA A 427 -8.82 -4.17 5.71
N LEU A 428 -9.59 -3.16 6.12
CA LEU A 428 -10.83 -3.34 6.91
C LEU A 428 -11.87 -4.17 6.15
N GLU A 429 -12.01 -3.99 4.84
CA GLU A 429 -12.90 -4.83 4.02
C GLU A 429 -12.45 -6.30 4.04
N VAL A 430 -11.15 -6.56 3.89
CA VAL A 430 -10.62 -7.93 3.97
C VAL A 430 -10.83 -8.53 5.36
N TYR A 431 -10.63 -7.75 6.44
CA TYR A 431 -10.89 -8.23 7.80
C TYR A 431 -12.37 -8.53 8.06
N ARG A 432 -13.30 -7.73 7.49
CA ARG A 432 -14.74 -8.05 7.57
C ARG A 432 -15.06 -9.37 6.90
N VAL A 433 -14.53 -9.61 5.69
CA VAL A 433 -14.66 -10.91 5.02
C VAL A 433 -14.06 -12.03 5.88
N ALA A 434 -12.91 -11.80 6.49
CA ALA A 434 -12.28 -12.79 7.37
C ALA A 434 -13.11 -13.07 8.63
N LEU A 435 -13.80 -12.08 9.20
CA LEU A 435 -14.74 -12.28 10.32
C LEU A 435 -15.94 -13.15 9.90
N ASP A 436 -16.52 -12.89 8.72
CA ASP A 436 -17.61 -13.70 8.18
C ASP A 436 -17.19 -15.15 7.92
N VAL A 437 -15.94 -15.35 7.52
CA VAL A 437 -15.34 -16.66 7.33
C VAL A 437 -15.11 -17.35 8.69
N ALA A 438 -14.56 -16.64 9.67
CA ALA A 438 -14.31 -17.15 11.01
C ALA A 438 -15.61 -17.56 11.72
N ALA A 439 -16.70 -16.84 11.51
CA ALA A 439 -18.02 -17.16 12.09
C ALA A 439 -18.59 -18.53 11.64
N ARG A 440 -18.05 -19.12 10.57
CA ARG A 440 -18.45 -20.45 10.06
C ARG A 440 -17.66 -21.60 10.66
N LEU A 441 -16.69 -21.31 11.52
CA LEU A 441 -15.86 -22.30 12.20
C LEU A 441 -16.51 -22.82 13.47
N SER A 442 -15.86 -23.78 14.14
CA SER A 442 -16.24 -24.18 15.49
C SER A 442 -16.21 -22.99 16.45
N LEU A 443 -17.03 -23.01 17.49
CA LEU A 443 -17.15 -21.88 18.43
C LEU A 443 -15.80 -21.41 19.00
N GLU A 444 -14.94 -22.36 19.36
CA GLU A 444 -13.60 -22.06 19.89
C GLU A 444 -12.69 -21.43 18.82
N ALA A 445 -12.65 -22.00 17.61
CA ALA A 445 -11.86 -21.47 16.51
C ALA A 445 -12.39 -20.10 16.07
N ALA A 446 -13.70 -19.92 15.98
CA ALA A 446 -14.34 -18.65 15.66
C ALA A 446 -13.96 -17.56 16.67
N ARG A 447 -14.02 -17.88 17.98
CA ARG A 447 -13.64 -16.95 19.05
C ARG A 447 -12.17 -16.53 18.95
N ARG A 448 -11.27 -17.50 18.80
CA ARG A 448 -9.83 -17.26 18.65
C ARG A 448 -9.51 -16.36 17.45
N TRP A 449 -10.08 -16.67 16.28
CA TRP A 449 -9.87 -15.86 15.08
C TRP A 449 -10.52 -14.48 15.18
N SER A 450 -11.73 -14.38 15.72
CA SER A 450 -12.41 -13.10 15.90
C SER A 450 -11.61 -12.17 16.81
N ARG A 451 -11.03 -12.67 17.90
CA ARG A 451 -10.16 -11.90 18.78
C ARG A 451 -8.99 -11.26 18.00
N VAL A 452 -8.27 -12.09 17.22
CA VAL A 452 -7.11 -11.60 16.42
C VAL A 452 -7.57 -10.60 15.36
N LEU A 453 -8.68 -10.88 14.69
CA LEU A 453 -9.22 -10.01 13.64
C LEU A 453 -9.66 -8.65 14.20
N TRP A 454 -10.37 -8.62 15.35
CA TRP A 454 -10.76 -7.36 15.98
C TRP A 454 -9.55 -6.55 16.48
N GLU A 455 -8.51 -7.20 16.99
CA GLU A 455 -7.27 -6.53 17.34
C GLU A 455 -6.63 -5.85 16.11
N ARG A 456 -6.54 -6.57 14.97
CA ARG A 456 -5.99 -6.04 13.72
C ARG A 456 -6.86 -4.96 13.09
N MET A 457 -8.18 -5.08 13.20
CA MET A 457 -9.11 -4.02 12.79
C MET A 457 -8.91 -2.75 13.61
N GLY A 458 -8.68 -2.87 14.90
CA GLY A 458 -8.31 -1.73 15.76
C GLY A 458 -7.03 -1.04 15.29
N ASP A 459 -6.00 -1.81 14.90
CA ASP A 459 -4.77 -1.27 14.30
C ASP A 459 -5.06 -0.53 12.99
N ALA A 460 -5.94 -1.08 12.13
CA ALA A 460 -6.34 -0.48 10.87
C ALA A 460 -7.13 0.83 11.06
N HIS A 461 -8.11 0.84 11.97
CA HIS A 461 -8.87 2.05 12.32
C HIS A 461 -7.97 3.14 12.89
N ARG A 462 -7.01 2.78 13.74
CA ARG A 462 -6.03 3.74 14.26
C ARG A 462 -5.19 4.37 13.13
N LEU A 463 -4.75 3.57 12.16
CA LEU A 463 -4.03 4.06 10.98
C LEU A 463 -4.91 4.96 10.09
N ALA A 464 -6.22 4.71 10.04
CA ALA A 464 -7.19 5.57 9.36
C ALA A 464 -7.48 6.88 10.12
N GLY A 465 -6.99 7.03 11.37
CA GLY A 465 -7.31 8.16 12.23
C GLY A 465 -8.67 8.04 12.96
N GLU A 466 -9.34 6.92 12.83
CA GLU A 466 -10.67 6.60 13.38
C GLU A 466 -10.51 6.06 14.82
N ARG A 467 -10.25 6.98 15.77
CA ARG A 467 -9.86 6.63 17.15
C ARG A 467 -10.97 5.92 17.92
N ALA A 468 -12.22 6.31 17.74
CA ALA A 468 -13.36 5.71 18.43
C ALA A 468 -13.62 4.27 17.95
N GLU A 469 -13.49 4.03 16.65
CA GLU A 469 -13.62 2.72 16.03
C GLU A 469 -12.46 1.80 16.46
N ALA A 470 -11.23 2.34 16.53
CA ALA A 470 -10.07 1.62 17.03
C ALA A 470 -10.25 1.19 18.49
N GLU A 471 -10.71 2.09 19.36
CA GLU A 471 -11.05 1.81 20.76
C GLU A 471 -12.10 0.68 20.86
N SER A 472 -13.20 0.82 20.09
CA SER A 472 -14.28 -0.17 20.06
C SER A 472 -13.78 -1.55 19.64
N ALA A 473 -12.97 -1.62 18.59
CA ALA A 473 -12.44 -2.88 18.09
C ALA A 473 -11.53 -3.58 19.11
N TRP A 474 -10.64 -2.87 19.78
CA TRP A 474 -9.77 -3.46 20.82
C TRP A 474 -10.55 -3.86 22.09
N ARG A 475 -11.61 -3.14 22.47
CA ARG A 475 -12.49 -3.57 23.54
C ARG A 475 -13.22 -4.88 23.21
N ILE A 476 -13.68 -5.01 21.97
CA ILE A 476 -14.29 -6.28 21.52
C ILE A 476 -13.24 -7.40 21.58
N ALA A 477 -12.02 -7.16 21.07
CA ALA A 477 -10.94 -8.14 21.13
C ALA A 477 -10.67 -8.62 22.58
N LEU A 478 -10.58 -7.69 23.53
CA LEU A 478 -10.37 -7.98 24.95
C LEU A 478 -11.54 -8.73 25.59
N SER A 479 -12.79 -8.46 25.16
CA SER A 479 -13.98 -9.17 25.66
C SER A 479 -14.07 -10.61 25.19
N LEU A 480 -13.40 -10.95 24.09
CA LEU A 480 -13.32 -12.30 23.55
C LEU A 480 -12.26 -13.17 24.24
N ASP A 481 -11.37 -12.58 25.03
CA ASP A 481 -10.42 -13.34 25.84
C ASP A 481 -11.15 -14.19 26.91
N GLU A 482 -10.63 -15.39 27.18
CA GLU A 482 -11.19 -16.21 28.25
C GLU A 482 -10.86 -15.62 29.64
N PRO A 483 -11.77 -15.71 30.61
CA PRO A 483 -11.54 -15.21 31.97
C PRO A 483 -10.62 -16.15 32.76
N HIS A 484 -9.49 -16.57 32.23
CA HIS A 484 -8.54 -17.37 33.01
C HIS A 484 -7.47 -16.47 33.64
N PRO A 485 -7.34 -16.47 34.97
CA PRO A 485 -6.49 -15.54 35.72
C PRO A 485 -5.00 -15.90 35.74
N VAL A 486 -4.51 -16.93 35.08
CA VAL A 486 -3.19 -17.51 35.41
C VAL A 486 -2.06 -17.17 34.42
N ALA A 487 -2.34 -16.68 33.23
CA ALA A 487 -1.31 -16.09 32.39
C ALA A 487 -2.00 -15.15 31.39
N ALA A 488 -1.91 -13.85 31.61
CA ALA A 488 -2.29 -12.95 30.53
C ALA A 488 -1.33 -13.21 29.39
N ALA A 489 -1.87 -13.78 28.30
CA ALA A 489 -1.13 -13.97 27.09
C ALA A 489 -0.46 -12.63 26.67
N PRO A 490 0.76 -12.63 26.19
CA PRO A 490 1.46 -11.41 25.74
C PRO A 490 0.58 -10.55 24.81
N GLU A 491 -0.29 -11.20 24.05
CA GLU A 491 -1.23 -10.56 23.12
C GLU A 491 -2.29 -9.71 23.85
N ARG A 492 -2.77 -10.14 25.02
CA ARG A 492 -3.71 -9.34 25.83
C ARG A 492 -3.04 -8.05 26.30
N LEU A 493 -1.81 -8.15 26.81
CA LEU A 493 -1.06 -6.99 27.27
C LEU A 493 -0.74 -6.02 26.12
N GLN A 494 -0.46 -6.54 24.92
CA GLN A 494 -0.28 -5.71 23.74
C GLN A 494 -1.57 -5.00 23.34
N CYS A 495 -2.71 -5.65 23.43
CA CYS A 495 -4.01 -5.04 23.15
C CYS A 495 -4.36 -3.96 24.19
N LEU A 496 -4.13 -4.21 25.49
CA LEU A 496 -4.29 -3.21 26.56
C LEU A 496 -3.38 -1.99 26.36
N GLN A 497 -2.13 -2.20 25.93
CA GLN A 497 -1.19 -1.12 25.61
C GLN A 497 -1.72 -0.23 24.47
N LYS A 498 -2.20 -0.83 23.40
CA LYS A 498 -2.78 -0.11 22.25
C LYS A 498 -4.01 0.69 22.68
N LEU A 499 -4.90 0.07 23.46
CA LEU A 499 -6.08 0.73 23.99
C LEU A 499 -5.71 1.90 24.91
N ALA A 500 -4.77 1.71 25.85
CA ALA A 500 -4.30 2.76 26.75
C ALA A 500 -3.71 3.96 26.00
N SER A 501 -2.99 3.71 24.87
CA SER A 501 -2.43 4.79 24.04
C SER A 501 -3.54 5.66 23.39
N VAL A 502 -4.62 5.05 22.91
CA VAL A 502 -5.74 5.81 22.34
C VAL A 502 -6.56 6.51 23.42
N VAL A 503 -6.86 5.83 24.53
CA VAL A 503 -7.59 6.41 25.66
C VAL A 503 -6.82 7.60 26.25
N LEU A 504 -5.48 7.54 26.33
CA LEU A 504 -4.62 8.66 26.70
C LEU A 504 -4.80 9.86 25.73
N SER A 505 -4.85 9.59 24.44
CA SER A 505 -5.06 10.65 23.42
C SER A 505 -6.46 11.27 23.46
N LEU A 506 -7.41 10.61 24.10
CA LEU A 506 -8.77 11.09 24.36
C LEU A 506 -8.88 11.80 25.73
N GLU A 507 -7.77 12.03 26.42
CA GLU A 507 -7.66 12.69 27.72
C GLU A 507 -8.44 11.98 28.88
N ARG A 508 -8.70 10.68 28.70
CA ARG A 508 -9.39 9.85 29.71
C ARG A 508 -8.38 9.22 30.68
N TYR A 509 -7.70 10.04 31.45
CA TYR A 509 -6.53 9.66 32.25
C TYR A 509 -6.82 8.60 33.32
N ASP A 510 -7.95 8.71 34.04
CA ASP A 510 -8.36 7.72 35.07
C ASP A 510 -8.48 6.30 34.46
N GLU A 511 -8.99 6.22 33.26
CA GLU A 511 -9.15 4.94 32.57
C GLU A 511 -7.80 4.34 32.13
N VAL A 512 -6.83 5.17 31.73
CA VAL A 512 -5.46 4.70 31.46
C VAL A 512 -4.85 4.06 32.71
N VAL A 513 -5.07 4.67 33.88
CA VAL A 513 -4.62 4.12 35.18
C VAL A 513 -5.28 2.75 35.42
N THR A 514 -6.60 2.67 35.23
CA THR A 514 -7.36 1.41 35.40
C THR A 514 -6.85 0.30 34.48
N LEU A 515 -6.61 0.60 33.17
CA LEU A 515 -6.06 -0.38 32.20
C LEU A 515 -4.66 -0.85 32.61
N ALA A 516 -3.83 0.03 33.15
CA ALA A 516 -2.51 -0.34 33.64
C ALA A 516 -2.57 -1.19 34.91
N GLU A 517 -3.57 -0.98 35.79
CA GLU A 517 -3.82 -1.79 36.99
C GLU A 517 -4.36 -3.18 36.58
N GLU A 518 -5.30 -3.25 35.66
CA GLU A 518 -5.79 -4.52 35.09
C GLU A 518 -4.64 -5.36 34.53
N ALA A 519 -3.75 -4.73 33.76
CA ALA A 519 -2.55 -5.39 33.32
C ALA A 519 -1.62 -5.80 34.47
N GLY A 520 -1.66 -5.11 35.66
CA GLY A 520 -0.89 -5.41 36.86
C GLY A 520 -1.16 -6.76 37.50
N ALA A 521 -2.38 -7.25 37.37
CA ALA A 521 -2.81 -8.52 37.90
C ALA A 521 -2.30 -9.74 37.10
N CYS A 522 -1.63 -9.51 35.95
CA CYS A 522 -1.19 -10.55 35.06
C CYS A 522 0.26 -10.96 35.33
N ASP A 523 0.53 -12.26 35.34
CA ASP A 523 1.89 -12.80 35.45
C ASP A 523 2.67 -12.51 34.15
N VAL A 524 3.91 -11.99 34.24
CA VAL A 524 4.61 -11.39 33.11
C VAL A 524 5.67 -12.35 32.58
N SER A 525 5.42 -12.94 31.43
CA SER A 525 6.44 -13.63 30.65
C SER A 525 7.49 -12.64 30.10
N GLN A 526 8.67 -13.12 29.78
CA GLN A 526 9.75 -12.28 29.22
C GLN A 526 9.30 -11.56 27.92
N ASP A 527 8.44 -12.19 27.10
CA ASP A 527 7.91 -11.64 25.85
C ASP A 527 6.92 -10.48 26.09
N ALA A 528 6.33 -10.39 27.28
CA ALA A 528 5.37 -9.36 27.64
C ALA A 528 5.99 -8.14 28.34
N LEU A 529 7.28 -8.19 28.69
CA LEU A 529 7.98 -7.11 29.42
C LEU A 529 7.89 -5.76 28.70
N LEU A 530 8.01 -5.74 27.37
CA LEU A 530 7.92 -4.49 26.59
C LEU A 530 6.54 -3.85 26.68
N SER A 531 5.48 -4.63 26.45
CA SER A 531 4.11 -4.11 26.52
C SER A 531 3.77 -3.63 27.92
N ARG A 532 4.31 -4.31 28.94
CA ARG A 532 4.13 -3.94 30.33
C ARG A 532 4.88 -2.64 30.69
N ALA A 533 6.13 -2.50 30.26
CA ALA A 533 6.90 -1.27 30.44
C ALA A 533 6.24 -0.07 29.72
N SER A 534 5.70 -0.31 28.54
CA SER A 534 4.95 0.71 27.80
C SER A 534 3.68 1.14 28.53
N LEU A 535 2.90 0.20 29.08
CA LEU A 535 1.70 0.50 29.86
C LEU A 535 2.04 1.31 31.13
N ASP A 536 3.12 0.97 31.84
CA ASP A 536 3.55 1.74 33.00
C ASP A 536 3.98 3.16 32.60
N ALA A 537 4.65 3.33 31.45
CA ALA A 537 5.04 4.66 30.94
C ALA A 537 3.82 5.49 30.50
N LEU A 538 2.82 4.88 29.85
CA LEU A 538 1.56 5.54 29.49
C LEU A 538 0.75 5.92 30.74
N CYS A 539 0.70 5.03 31.73
CA CYS A 539 0.09 5.32 33.06
C CYS A 539 0.78 6.50 33.73
N ALA A 540 2.10 6.53 33.70
CA ALA A 540 2.85 7.66 34.28
C ALA A 540 2.54 8.99 33.59
N LEU A 541 2.37 8.99 32.24
CA LEU A 541 1.92 10.17 31.51
C LEU A 541 0.54 10.64 31.99
N ALA A 542 -0.42 9.70 32.10
CA ALA A 542 -1.75 10.03 32.62
C ALA A 542 -1.69 10.62 34.01
N LEU A 543 -0.91 10.03 34.92
CA LEU A 543 -0.70 10.52 36.29
C LEU A 543 -0.04 11.91 36.32
N CYS A 544 0.88 12.20 35.39
CA CYS A 544 1.46 13.55 35.25
C CYS A 544 0.39 14.60 34.91
N TRP A 545 -0.51 14.28 33.98
CA TRP A 545 -1.62 15.18 33.60
C TRP A 545 -2.65 15.34 34.72
N MET A 546 -2.76 14.35 35.62
CA MET A 546 -3.57 14.41 36.86
C MET A 546 -2.84 15.09 38.02
N ALA A 547 -1.61 15.59 37.84
CA ALA A 547 -0.73 16.14 38.85
C ALA A 547 -0.37 15.18 40.02
N ARG A 548 -0.46 13.84 39.79
CA ARG A 548 -0.08 12.77 40.73
C ARG A 548 1.40 12.37 40.55
N PHE A 549 2.31 13.29 40.81
CA PHE A 549 3.72 13.18 40.40
C PHE A 549 4.50 12.07 41.12
N ASP A 550 4.22 11.77 42.37
CA ASP A 550 4.92 10.72 43.14
C ASP A 550 4.56 9.32 42.56
N GLU A 551 3.30 9.12 42.24
CA GLU A 551 2.84 7.89 41.62
C GLU A 551 3.38 7.73 40.20
N ALA A 552 3.41 8.82 39.42
CA ALA A 552 4.02 8.84 38.10
C ALA A 552 5.50 8.43 38.17
N TYR A 553 6.27 8.96 39.11
CA TYR A 553 7.66 8.59 39.31
C TYR A 553 7.83 7.10 39.65
N SER A 554 6.98 6.55 40.52
CA SER A 554 6.99 5.12 40.88
C SER A 554 6.74 4.24 39.68
N ARG A 555 5.77 4.60 38.80
CA ARG A 555 5.47 3.88 37.59
C ARG A 555 6.64 3.93 36.58
N LEU A 556 7.29 5.10 36.44
CA LEU A 556 8.47 5.23 35.56
C LEU A 556 9.66 4.41 36.07
N ALA A 557 9.90 4.38 37.35
CA ALA A 557 10.94 3.54 37.95
C ALA A 557 10.68 2.03 37.66
N THR A 558 9.41 1.62 37.76
CA THR A 558 8.99 0.26 37.47
C THR A 558 9.17 -0.06 35.98
N ALA A 559 8.74 0.81 35.06
CA ALA A 559 8.92 0.66 33.61
C ALA A 559 10.40 0.49 33.26
N ARG A 560 11.27 1.34 33.82
CA ARG A 560 12.72 1.28 33.60
C ARG A 560 13.33 -0.01 34.12
N ALA A 561 12.91 -0.48 35.30
CA ALA A 561 13.39 -1.74 35.86
C ALA A 561 13.03 -2.92 34.98
N ARG A 562 11.85 -2.93 34.32
CA ARG A 562 11.47 -3.97 33.35
C ARG A 562 12.31 -3.91 32.09
N LEU A 563 12.59 -2.72 31.56
CA LEU A 563 13.45 -2.58 30.38
C LEU A 563 14.88 -3.06 30.60
N LEU A 564 15.39 -2.92 31.85
CA LEU A 564 16.70 -3.42 32.25
C LEU A 564 16.78 -4.96 32.32
N GLN A 565 15.63 -5.65 32.44
CA GLN A 565 15.56 -7.13 32.42
C GLN A 565 15.65 -7.69 31.01
N LEU A 566 15.45 -6.86 29.98
CA LEU A 566 15.56 -7.28 28.58
C LEU A 566 17.05 -7.44 28.19
N PRO A 567 17.37 -8.41 27.30
CA PRO A 567 18.73 -8.59 26.83
C PRO A 567 19.24 -7.32 26.11
N ASN A 568 20.56 -7.11 26.16
CA ASN A 568 21.21 -5.95 25.50
C ASN A 568 21.23 -6.04 23.96
N THR A 569 20.66 -7.08 23.38
CA THR A 569 20.45 -7.23 21.93
C THR A 569 19.34 -6.30 21.45
N GLU A 570 19.32 -5.95 20.18
CA GLU A 570 18.23 -5.18 19.57
C GLU A 570 16.90 -5.97 19.68
N VAL A 571 16.10 -5.61 20.67
CA VAL A 571 14.74 -6.15 20.84
C VAL A 571 13.79 -5.29 20.01
N PRO A 572 13.07 -5.87 19.04
CA PRO A 572 12.09 -5.13 18.24
C PRO A 572 11.07 -4.40 19.13
N GLY A 573 10.82 -3.10 18.86
CA GLY A 573 9.89 -2.29 19.62
C GLY A 573 10.48 -1.63 20.88
N ARG A 574 11.68 -2.00 21.36
CA ARG A 574 12.31 -1.39 22.54
C ARG A 574 12.50 0.12 22.37
N ALA A 575 12.95 0.56 21.19
CA ALA A 575 13.19 1.97 20.90
C ALA A 575 11.91 2.82 21.08
N SER A 576 10.76 2.32 20.68
CA SER A 576 9.47 3.01 20.85
C SER A 576 9.07 3.11 22.33
N VAL A 577 9.32 2.06 23.13
CA VAL A 577 9.02 2.07 24.57
C VAL A 577 9.94 3.01 25.33
N GLU A 578 11.24 3.02 25.00
CA GLU A 578 12.22 3.99 25.58
C GLU A 578 11.82 5.43 25.23
N ALA A 579 11.35 5.69 24.01
CA ALA A 579 10.87 7.02 23.62
C ALA A 579 9.69 7.47 24.50
N VAL A 580 8.68 6.62 24.71
CA VAL A 580 7.52 6.92 25.57
C VAL A 580 7.96 7.13 27.02
N LEU A 581 8.90 6.32 27.54
CA LEU A 581 9.42 6.44 28.89
C LEU A 581 10.14 7.78 29.11
N HIS A 582 11.02 8.17 28.19
CA HIS A 582 11.71 9.45 28.25
C HIS A 582 10.74 10.63 28.13
N ARG A 583 9.73 10.53 27.24
CA ARG A 583 8.67 11.55 27.15
C ARG A 583 7.91 11.70 28.45
N ALA A 584 7.55 10.60 29.10
CA ALA A 584 6.85 10.62 30.36
C ALA A 584 7.71 11.23 31.50
N MET A 585 9.00 10.93 31.54
CA MET A 585 9.94 11.54 32.48
C MET A 585 10.08 13.04 32.23
N GLY A 586 10.22 13.47 30.97
CA GLY A 586 10.24 14.89 30.63
C GLY A 586 8.95 15.61 31.06
N THR A 587 7.78 14.99 30.82
CA THR A 587 6.48 15.55 31.25
C THR A 587 6.37 15.66 32.77
N LEU A 588 6.86 14.67 33.49
CA LEU A 588 6.95 14.71 34.97
C LEU A 588 7.80 15.89 35.44
N LEU A 589 9.00 16.05 34.86
CA LEU A 589 9.92 17.14 35.22
C LEU A 589 9.33 18.52 34.87
N MET A 590 8.61 18.65 33.78
CA MET A 590 7.87 19.87 33.43
C MET A 590 6.79 20.20 34.47
N GLY A 591 6.03 19.19 34.91
CA GLY A 591 5.01 19.33 35.94
C GLY A 591 5.60 19.73 37.32
N GLN A 592 6.82 19.30 37.62
CA GLN A 592 7.57 19.65 38.84
C GLN A 592 8.29 21.02 38.74
N GLY A 593 8.18 21.74 37.61
CA GLY A 593 8.85 23.02 37.41
C GLY A 593 10.36 22.92 37.16
N ARG A 594 10.83 21.82 36.59
CA ARG A 594 12.25 21.53 36.29
C ARG A 594 12.50 21.45 34.77
N PRO A 595 12.23 22.54 34.00
CA PRO A 595 12.26 22.52 32.55
C PRO A 595 13.66 22.22 31.96
N GLU A 596 14.76 22.66 32.59
CA GLU A 596 16.12 22.39 32.10
C GLU A 596 16.44 20.90 32.13
N GLN A 597 15.91 20.16 33.11
CA GLN A 597 16.10 18.71 33.14
C GLN A 597 15.17 17.99 32.15
N ALA A 598 13.97 18.52 31.91
CA ALA A 598 13.04 17.99 30.94
C ALA A 598 13.60 18.06 29.51
N THR A 599 14.40 19.08 29.16
CA THR A 599 15.06 19.16 27.83
C THR A 599 15.98 17.99 27.57
N MET A 600 16.68 17.47 28.59
CA MET A 600 17.55 16.29 28.44
C MET A 600 16.75 15.03 28.11
N GLU A 601 15.62 14.84 28.75
CA GLU A 601 14.74 13.71 28.55
C GLU A 601 14.07 13.78 27.16
N TYR A 602 13.53 14.93 26.76
CA TYR A 602 12.96 15.10 25.44
C TYR A 602 13.99 14.99 24.30
N ALA A 603 15.24 15.40 24.52
CA ALA A 603 16.33 15.16 23.59
C ALA A 603 16.68 13.66 23.47
N ALA A 604 16.50 12.88 24.55
CA ALA A 604 16.61 11.43 24.48
C ALA A 604 15.51 10.81 23.61
N VAL A 605 14.27 11.32 23.67
CA VAL A 605 13.18 10.89 22.79
C VAL A 605 13.60 11.00 21.33
N LEU A 606 14.20 12.10 20.87
CA LEU A 606 14.63 12.28 19.49
C LEU A 606 15.60 11.17 19.04
N ARG A 607 16.57 10.81 19.89
CA ARG A 607 17.51 9.73 19.59
C ARG A 607 16.84 8.36 19.43
N TRP A 608 15.83 8.08 20.26
CA TRP A 608 15.10 6.82 20.20
C TRP A 608 14.12 6.78 19.03
N THR A 609 13.48 7.90 18.68
CA THR A 609 12.57 7.99 17.54
C THR A 609 13.30 7.93 16.20
N GLU A 610 14.54 8.42 16.11
CA GLU A 610 15.41 8.18 14.93
C GLU A 610 15.68 6.70 14.69
N ARG A 611 15.79 5.90 15.74
CA ARG A 611 16.00 4.45 15.66
C ARG A 611 14.71 3.67 15.36
N SER A 612 13.59 4.10 15.94
CA SER A 612 12.29 3.46 15.75
C SER A 612 11.62 3.88 14.43
N GLY A 613 12.02 5.02 13.84
CA GLY A 613 11.34 5.62 12.70
C GLY A 613 10.00 6.27 13.05
N ASP A 614 9.68 6.44 14.36
CA ASP A 614 8.40 7.03 14.80
C ASP A 614 8.40 8.55 14.62
N THR A 615 7.96 8.99 13.45
CA THR A 615 7.88 10.42 13.09
C THR A 615 6.83 11.18 13.88
N TRP A 616 5.75 10.53 14.33
CA TRP A 616 4.75 11.19 15.16
C TRP A 616 5.31 11.53 16.54
N GLU A 617 5.91 10.53 17.21
CA GLU A 617 6.57 10.73 18.50
C GLU A 617 7.74 11.70 18.37
N HIS A 618 8.48 11.66 17.24
CA HIS A 618 9.56 12.61 16.95
C HIS A 618 9.06 14.05 16.88
N SER A 619 7.95 14.30 16.14
CA SER A 619 7.35 15.63 16.03
C SER A 619 6.81 16.14 17.36
N THR A 620 6.29 15.23 18.19
CA THR A 620 5.83 15.55 19.55
C THR A 620 6.98 15.90 20.47
N ALA A 621 8.11 15.21 20.36
CA ALA A 621 9.31 15.52 21.14
C ALA A 621 9.91 16.88 20.77
N LEU A 622 9.93 17.24 19.48
CA LEU A 622 10.34 18.58 19.03
C LEU A 622 9.46 19.67 19.63
N PHE A 623 8.14 19.48 19.63
CA PHE A 623 7.20 20.41 20.29
C PHE A 623 7.47 20.53 21.79
N ASN A 624 7.62 19.40 22.49
CA ASN A 624 7.88 19.38 23.93
C ASN A 624 9.23 20.02 24.29
N LEU A 625 10.25 19.85 23.44
CA LEU A 625 11.52 20.57 23.57
C LEU A 625 11.33 22.08 23.45
N GLY A 626 10.54 22.53 22.48
CA GLY A 626 10.18 23.93 22.30
C GLY A 626 9.53 24.50 23.58
N ASP A 627 8.54 23.78 24.15
CA ASP A 627 7.87 24.21 25.41
C ASP A 627 8.82 24.19 26.58
N ALA A 628 9.68 23.18 26.71
CA ALA A 628 10.66 23.10 27.81
C ALA A 628 11.69 24.24 27.73
N TYR A 629 12.25 24.54 26.57
CA TYR A 629 13.14 25.69 26.39
C TYR A 629 12.43 27.03 26.60
N ALA A 630 11.17 27.16 26.20
CA ALA A 630 10.37 28.35 26.46
C ALA A 630 10.23 28.62 27.96
N ARG A 631 9.94 27.58 28.77
CA ARG A 631 9.82 27.66 30.21
C ARG A 631 11.18 27.83 30.95
N ALA A 632 12.27 27.32 30.34
CA ALA A 632 13.62 27.55 30.81
C ALA A 632 14.16 28.97 30.47
N GLY A 633 13.41 29.78 29.71
CA GLY A 633 13.81 31.12 29.30
C GLY A 633 14.72 31.15 28.07
N GLU A 634 15.03 30.01 27.43
CA GLU A 634 15.90 29.88 26.25
C GLU A 634 15.10 30.10 24.97
N ARG A 635 14.71 31.34 24.70
CA ARG A 635 13.77 31.73 23.66
C ARG A 635 14.19 31.32 22.26
N GLU A 636 15.44 31.53 21.86
CA GLU A 636 15.92 31.23 20.51
C GLU A 636 15.82 29.74 20.20
N ARG A 637 16.19 28.91 21.19
CA ARG A 637 16.05 27.45 21.05
C ARG A 637 14.59 27.04 20.99
N ALA A 638 13.73 27.65 21.79
CA ALA A 638 12.29 27.36 21.78
C ALA A 638 11.68 27.62 20.38
N VAL A 639 11.96 28.79 19.78
CA VAL A 639 11.50 29.11 18.42
C VAL A 639 12.03 28.10 17.42
N HIS A 640 13.32 27.76 17.48
CA HIS A 640 13.93 26.79 16.58
C HIS A 640 13.23 25.43 16.62
N TYR A 641 13.00 24.87 17.83
CA TYR A 641 12.34 23.56 17.95
C TYR A 641 10.86 23.59 17.58
N PHE A 642 10.13 24.68 17.86
CA PHE A 642 8.76 24.84 17.40
C PHE A 642 8.68 24.93 15.87
N GLN A 643 9.64 25.58 15.20
CA GLN A 643 9.70 25.62 13.71
C GLN A 643 9.96 24.24 13.13
N LEU A 644 10.92 23.48 13.68
CA LEU A 644 11.15 22.09 13.28
C LEU A 644 9.91 21.21 13.47
N ALA A 645 9.19 21.40 14.57
CA ALA A 645 7.94 20.70 14.81
C ALA A 645 6.86 21.06 13.77
N LEU A 646 6.71 22.35 13.44
CA LEU A 646 5.77 22.81 12.41
C LEU A 646 6.09 22.22 11.04
N ASP A 647 7.35 22.25 10.61
CA ASP A 647 7.78 21.71 9.33
C ASP A 647 7.48 20.21 9.22
N LEU A 648 7.76 19.46 10.28
CA LEU A 648 7.50 18.02 10.30
C LEU A 648 6.00 17.73 10.34
N LYS A 649 5.22 18.42 11.19
CA LYS A 649 3.76 18.29 11.28
C LYS A 649 3.06 18.69 9.97
N ALA A 650 3.56 19.71 9.26
CA ALA A 650 3.05 20.10 7.95
C ALA A 650 3.24 18.99 6.91
N ARG A 651 4.43 18.36 6.87
CA ARG A 651 4.70 17.20 5.99
C ARG A 651 3.80 16.01 6.33
N MET A 652 3.47 15.82 7.60
CA MET A 652 2.58 14.75 8.06
C MET A 652 1.09 15.08 7.85
N GLY A 653 0.72 16.32 7.52
CA GLY A 653 -0.65 16.76 7.47
C GLY A 653 -1.33 16.86 8.85
N ASP A 654 -0.55 16.90 9.95
CA ASP A 654 -1.05 17.02 11.33
C ASP A 654 -1.49 18.44 11.64
N ARG A 655 -2.69 18.81 11.19
CA ARG A 655 -3.27 20.14 11.41
C ARG A 655 -3.49 20.46 12.88
N GLY A 656 -3.84 19.44 13.71
CA GLY A 656 -4.04 19.59 15.14
C GLY A 656 -2.73 19.94 15.85
N GLY A 657 -1.70 19.15 15.59
CA GLY A 657 -0.36 19.41 16.12
C GLY A 657 0.22 20.75 15.68
N MET A 658 -0.02 21.17 14.42
CA MET A 658 0.36 22.50 13.94
C MET A 658 -0.34 23.60 14.72
N ALA A 659 -1.65 23.49 14.97
CA ALA A 659 -2.41 24.49 15.72
C ALA A 659 -1.93 24.58 17.18
N TYR A 660 -1.60 23.46 17.86
CA TYR A 660 -0.98 23.48 19.17
C TYR A 660 0.42 24.12 19.14
N THR A 661 1.21 23.90 18.10
CA THR A 661 2.55 24.51 17.98
C THR A 661 2.45 26.01 17.76
N HIS A 662 1.51 26.49 16.95
CA HIS A 662 1.22 27.93 16.82
C HIS A 662 0.74 28.54 18.15
N HIS A 663 -0.05 27.81 18.95
CA HIS A 663 -0.39 28.26 20.31
C HIS A 663 0.86 28.43 21.19
N GLY A 664 1.80 27.47 21.17
CA GLY A 664 3.07 27.56 21.88
C GLY A 664 3.92 28.78 21.46
N LEU A 665 4.03 29.01 20.14
CA LEU A 665 4.71 30.20 19.58
C LEU A 665 4.02 31.51 19.98
N ALA A 666 2.70 31.57 19.95
CA ALA A 666 1.94 32.75 20.35
C ALA A 666 2.17 33.10 21.81
N LEU A 667 2.25 32.10 22.71
CA LEU A 667 2.59 32.30 24.11
C LEU A 667 4.02 32.79 24.28
N LEU A 668 4.97 32.18 23.57
CA LEU A 668 6.39 32.57 23.61
C LEU A 668 6.60 34.01 23.12
N HIS A 669 6.00 34.40 21.99
CA HIS A 669 6.07 35.75 21.43
C HIS A 669 5.37 36.79 22.33
N SER A 670 4.29 36.40 23.02
CA SER A 670 3.61 37.25 23.99
C SER A 670 4.48 37.53 25.22
N GLN A 671 5.29 36.56 25.69
CA GLN A 671 6.28 36.74 26.73
C GLN A 671 7.47 37.55 26.26
N ALA A 672 7.78 37.51 24.97
CA ALA A 672 8.88 38.17 24.30
C ALA A 672 8.67 39.67 24.01
N ASP A 673 7.56 40.22 24.43
CA ASP A 673 7.11 41.57 24.08
C ASP A 673 7.02 41.80 22.53
N ALA A 674 6.66 40.75 21.79
CA ALA A 674 6.44 40.76 20.38
C ALA A 674 4.95 40.46 20.06
N PRO A 675 4.03 41.35 20.38
CA PRO A 675 2.58 41.07 20.32
C PRO A 675 2.03 40.88 18.92
N GLU A 676 2.65 41.49 17.91
CA GLU A 676 2.27 41.29 16.51
C GLU A 676 2.53 39.85 16.06
N LEU A 677 3.71 39.27 16.37
CA LEU A 677 4.04 37.88 16.07
C LEU A 677 3.13 36.93 16.84
N ALA A 678 2.83 37.26 18.11
CA ALA A 678 1.90 36.48 18.92
C ALA A 678 0.48 36.47 18.31
N LYS A 679 0.02 37.62 17.78
CA LYS A 679 -1.26 37.76 17.07
C LYS A 679 -1.26 36.92 15.79
N GLU A 680 -0.21 37.00 14.98
CA GLU A 680 -0.09 36.25 13.73
C GLU A 680 -0.14 34.72 13.97
N ASP A 681 0.63 34.22 14.92
CA ASP A 681 0.63 32.80 15.26
C ASP A 681 -0.74 32.35 15.84
N ALA A 682 -1.34 33.13 16.72
CA ALA A 682 -2.65 32.81 17.24
C ALA A 682 -3.73 32.74 16.15
N VAL A 683 -3.70 33.63 15.16
CA VAL A 683 -4.62 33.63 14.02
C VAL A 683 -4.39 32.41 13.14
N ARG A 684 -3.15 32.08 12.80
CA ARG A 684 -2.82 30.87 12.01
C ARG A 684 -3.29 29.59 12.71
N GLY A 685 -3.03 29.47 14.00
CA GLY A 685 -3.50 28.36 14.82
C GLY A 685 -5.04 28.28 14.86
N LEU A 686 -5.72 29.43 14.97
CA LEU A 686 -7.17 29.49 15.03
C LEU A 686 -7.85 29.06 13.72
N GLN A 687 -7.25 29.38 12.56
CA GLN A 687 -7.70 28.90 11.26
C GLN A 687 -7.65 27.36 11.19
N LEU A 688 -6.55 26.76 11.64
CA LEU A 688 -6.39 25.31 11.68
C LEU A 688 -7.37 24.64 12.64
N ALA A 689 -7.51 25.17 13.88
CA ALA A 689 -8.48 24.69 14.86
C ALA A 689 -9.94 24.85 14.38
N GLY A 690 -10.20 25.88 13.54
CA GLY A 690 -11.47 26.10 12.87
C GLY A 690 -11.85 24.97 11.93
N MET A 691 -10.91 24.53 11.11
CA MET A 691 -11.11 23.42 10.15
C MET A 691 -11.36 22.08 10.87
N LEU A 692 -10.80 21.90 12.07
CA LEU A 692 -10.93 20.67 12.87
C LEU A 692 -12.21 20.65 13.73
N GLY A 693 -12.85 21.78 13.92
CA GLY A 693 -13.98 21.90 14.84
C GLY A 693 -13.58 21.79 16.33
N ASP A 694 -12.29 21.81 16.66
CA ASP A 694 -11.77 21.67 18.03
C ASP A 694 -12.02 22.95 18.85
N ARG A 695 -13.06 22.92 19.67
CA ARG A 695 -13.48 24.06 20.50
C ARG A 695 -12.53 24.33 21.65
N LYS A 696 -11.91 23.29 22.24
CA LYS A 696 -10.95 23.46 23.33
C LYS A 696 -9.71 24.20 22.82
N LEU A 697 -9.16 23.77 21.69
CA LEU A 697 -8.00 24.41 21.07
C LEU A 697 -8.33 25.83 20.59
N LYS A 698 -9.54 26.08 20.04
CA LYS A 698 -10.02 27.44 19.75
C LYS A 698 -10.02 28.34 20.96
N SER A 699 -10.48 27.84 22.10
CA SER A 699 -10.47 28.61 23.36
C SER A 699 -9.06 29.03 23.76
N LEU A 700 -8.09 28.10 23.74
CA LEU A 700 -6.68 28.37 24.05
C LEU A 700 -6.08 29.44 23.11
N LEU A 701 -6.29 29.29 21.82
CA LEU A 701 -5.78 30.23 20.81
C LEU A 701 -6.43 31.61 20.91
N ARG A 702 -7.73 31.69 21.20
CA ARG A 702 -8.43 32.95 21.43
C ARG A 702 -7.96 33.64 22.70
N CYS A 703 -7.62 32.89 23.76
CA CYS A 703 -6.99 33.44 24.94
C CYS A 703 -5.62 34.04 24.60
N ALA A 704 -4.80 33.36 23.81
CA ALA A 704 -3.51 33.89 23.36
C ALA A 704 -3.69 35.15 22.50
N LEU A 705 -4.65 35.11 21.52
CA LEU A 705 -4.99 36.25 20.69
C LEU A 705 -5.50 37.45 21.51
N GLY A 706 -6.38 37.23 22.47
CA GLY A 706 -6.86 38.27 23.35
C GLY A 706 -5.74 38.92 24.17
N ARG A 707 -4.76 38.15 24.66
CA ARG A 707 -3.57 38.69 25.33
C ARG A 707 -2.70 39.51 24.37
N ALA A 708 -2.54 39.06 23.12
CA ALA A 708 -1.79 39.82 22.09
C ALA A 708 -2.46 41.18 21.83
N HIS A 709 -3.79 41.20 21.64
CA HIS A 709 -4.56 42.44 21.47
C HIS A 709 -4.42 43.40 22.68
N LEU A 710 -4.41 42.86 23.91
CA LEU A 710 -4.17 43.67 25.11
C LEU A 710 -2.83 44.36 25.10
N ARG A 711 -1.77 43.68 24.67
CA ARG A 711 -0.41 44.24 24.55
C ARG A 711 -0.32 45.31 23.45
N LEU A 712 -1.14 45.21 22.41
CA LEU A 712 -1.25 46.18 21.31
C LEU A 712 -2.13 47.38 21.69
N GLY A 713 -2.80 47.36 22.83
CA GLY A 713 -3.73 48.40 23.26
C GLY A 713 -5.13 48.27 22.64
N GLU A 714 -5.40 47.22 21.88
CA GLU A 714 -6.66 46.93 21.17
C GLU A 714 -7.66 46.25 22.14
N ARG A 715 -8.18 47.04 23.11
CA ARG A 715 -8.96 46.55 24.27
C ARG A 715 -10.28 45.92 23.90
N GLU A 716 -10.99 46.45 22.87
CA GLU A 716 -12.29 45.95 22.47
C GLU A 716 -12.16 44.56 21.80
N GLU A 717 -11.19 44.40 20.89
CA GLU A 717 -10.85 43.15 20.29
C GLU A 717 -10.40 42.11 21.31
N ALA A 718 -9.61 42.52 22.26
CA ALA A 718 -9.20 41.65 23.35
C ALA A 718 -10.39 41.10 24.16
N ALA A 719 -11.33 42.00 24.54
CA ALA A 719 -12.55 41.59 25.23
C ALA A 719 -13.38 40.63 24.42
N HIS A 720 -13.55 40.94 23.15
CA HIS A 720 -14.30 40.10 22.21
C HIS A 720 -13.69 38.69 22.08
N GLN A 721 -12.37 38.59 21.87
CA GLN A 721 -11.70 37.30 21.74
C GLN A 721 -11.76 36.48 23.04
N LEU A 722 -11.61 37.11 24.19
CA LEU A 722 -11.71 36.44 25.50
C LEU A 722 -13.13 35.96 25.80
N GLN A 723 -14.15 36.70 25.40
CA GLN A 723 -15.57 36.25 25.50
C GLN A 723 -15.83 35.02 24.63
N LEU A 724 -15.38 35.04 23.38
CA LEU A 724 -15.47 33.88 22.48
C LEU A 724 -14.67 32.68 23.03
N ALA A 725 -13.51 32.91 23.66
CA ALA A 725 -12.74 31.86 24.32
C ALA A 725 -13.53 31.19 25.45
N ALA A 726 -14.20 31.97 26.29
CA ALA A 726 -15.05 31.43 27.33
C ALA A 726 -16.26 30.65 26.80
N GLN A 727 -16.87 31.10 25.68
CA GLN A 727 -17.96 30.38 25.03
C GLN A 727 -17.48 29.05 24.46
N ASP A 728 -16.35 29.03 23.76
CA ASP A 728 -15.77 27.80 23.20
C ASP A 728 -15.39 26.80 24.30
N ALA A 729 -14.78 27.27 25.39
CA ALA A 729 -14.42 26.42 26.52
C ALA A 729 -15.66 25.83 27.22
N ALA A 730 -16.71 26.62 27.42
CA ALA A 730 -17.98 26.15 27.96
C ALA A 730 -18.64 25.10 27.10
N ALA A 731 -18.67 25.35 25.79
CA ALA A 731 -19.23 24.42 24.81
C ALA A 731 -18.42 23.12 24.65
N ALA A 732 -17.13 23.15 24.98
CA ALA A 732 -16.24 21.98 25.00
C ALA A 732 -16.22 21.27 26.38
N ASN A 733 -16.95 21.76 27.40
CA ASN A 733 -16.85 21.33 28.79
C ASN A 733 -15.39 21.41 29.38
N ALA A 734 -14.57 22.30 28.80
CA ALA A 734 -13.16 22.48 29.14
C ALA A 734 -13.05 23.47 30.32
N ARG A 735 -13.25 22.97 31.55
CA ARG A 735 -13.31 23.76 32.77
C ARG A 735 -12.04 24.57 33.06
N PRO A 736 -10.81 24.04 32.89
CA PRO A 736 -9.57 24.81 33.12
C PRO A 736 -9.48 26.01 32.16
N GLU A 737 -9.75 25.82 30.88
CA GLU A 737 -9.70 26.83 29.85
C GLU A 737 -10.78 27.90 30.05
N LEU A 738 -11.96 27.48 30.52
CA LEU A 738 -13.05 28.41 30.89
C LEU A 738 -12.60 29.32 32.06
N LEU A 739 -12.02 28.75 33.09
CA LEU A 739 -11.52 29.53 34.22
C LEU A 739 -10.40 30.50 33.83
N GLN A 740 -9.53 30.07 32.91
CA GLN A 740 -8.45 30.91 32.37
C GLN A 740 -9.00 32.08 31.56
N ALA A 741 -9.97 31.87 30.70
CA ALA A 741 -10.60 32.90 29.89
C ALA A 741 -11.36 33.90 30.78
N GLN A 742 -12.11 33.42 31.79
CA GLN A 742 -12.82 34.26 32.74
C GLN A 742 -11.87 35.07 33.62
N ALA A 743 -10.74 34.51 34.02
CA ALA A 743 -9.73 35.24 34.79
C ALA A 743 -9.10 36.37 33.94
N ALA A 744 -8.84 36.12 32.68
CA ALA A 744 -8.33 37.15 31.76
C ALA A 744 -9.35 38.29 31.54
N LEU A 745 -10.65 37.98 31.40
CA LEU A 745 -11.73 38.96 31.29
C LEU A 745 -11.81 39.83 32.55
N ARG A 746 -11.83 39.22 33.73
CA ARG A 746 -11.86 39.95 35.01
C ARG A 746 -10.64 40.87 35.16
N ALA A 747 -9.47 40.41 34.76
CA ALA A 747 -8.26 41.24 34.79
C ALA A 747 -8.32 42.42 33.81
N LEU A 748 -9.03 42.28 32.69
CA LEU A 748 -9.28 43.38 31.75
C LEU A 748 -10.27 44.41 32.29
N GLU A 749 -11.33 43.95 32.97
CA GLU A 749 -12.35 44.83 33.62
C GLU A 749 -11.78 45.58 34.81
N ALA A 750 -10.94 44.93 35.64
CA ALA A 750 -10.30 45.56 36.81
C ALA A 750 -9.29 46.66 36.45
N ARG A 751 -8.85 46.74 35.19
CA ARG A 751 -7.95 47.78 34.67
C ARG A 751 -8.70 48.92 33.98
N ARG A 752 -10.06 48.92 34.00
CA ARG A 752 -10.89 50.06 33.70
C ARG A 752 -10.88 51.05 34.86
#